data_f8b53af63bf91f44bdb038a1ffc345ee
#
_entry.id   f8b53af63bf91f44bdb038a1ffc345ee
#
_cell.length_a   1.000
_cell.length_b   1.000
_cell.length_c   1.000
_cell.angle_alpha   90.00
_cell.angle_beta   90.00
_cell.angle_gamma   90.00
#
_symmetry.space_group_name_H-M   'P 1'
#
loop_
_entity.id
_entity.type
_entity.pdbx_description
1 polymer ?
#
loop_
_entity_poly.entity_id
_entity_poly.type
_entity_poly.pdbx_seq_one_letter_code
_entity_poly.pdbx_strand_id
1 'polypeptide(L)'
;MKNEIINYIKEVGPVTMEQLADQFGAGSAKSFTDLVKLVSSMEGQRKLVFDQDGRIALPAPKVTRNRVTLQGIFHAHKSGFGFVTIVEEEDDLFVSRDNVNFAIEGDRVEIAIKKVADRLKGTAAEAEVIDILEHSLKTAVGLIVFDEDRPEYSGYIKSKNQKIAQKIYIKKSPLVLTGTEILKVDIEAYPNKKRDYFVATIRDVVGHKDDVGIDVLEVLESMDIVSEFPDEVLAEADRAPESPSEKDFEGRLDLRDEIIFTIDGADAKDLDDAIHIKQLKNGNLELGVHIADVSYYVTEGSALDQEAIKRGTSVYVTDRVVPMLPERLSNGICSLNPNVDRLTQSAIMEIDRKGKVVKHWIGQTVIKTTFRMTYSDVNDMIAGNQEKLATYKAIVPSVELMVKLHETLEAMRYKRGALNFDTSEAKIIVNKDGLPVDIQLRQRGIAERMIESFMLAANECVAEHFAKLDLPFIYRIHEEPKSEKLQKFIDYATSFGLTVYGTASSISQDALQDLMERVKDEPYADVLNMMLLRSMQQARYSEQNHGHYGLGAEFYTHFTSPIRRYPDLLVHRMVREYGHNPAEKAEHFEQVIPELAKSSSSLERRAIDAEREVEAMKKAEFMQEFVGQEFDGVVSSVVKFGLFVELPNTVEGLIHVTNLNEYYQFHERTLTLQGEKSGRVFRVGQPIRIKLTRADKMTGEIDFAHVPSELDLVEKNLKAKRKTMSHSNRDRDDRSGRGRGKNRKKEAVGRDSGRHKSGKDSKSKSGATDKKKKPFHKEVAKKDKKKRR
;
A
#
# COMPACT_ATOMS: atom_id res chain seq x y z
N MET A 1 -58.59 -39.96 -7.52
CA MET A 1 -59.25 -38.67 -7.15
C MET A 1 -58.25 -37.55 -6.78
N LYS A 2 -57.30 -37.66 -5.80
CA LYS A 2 -56.35 -36.57 -5.49
C LYS A 2 -55.53 -36.09 -6.68
N ASN A 3 -54.92 -36.97 -7.43
CA ASN A 3 -54.10 -36.61 -8.59
C ASN A 3 -54.94 -36.13 -9.78
N GLU A 4 -56.13 -36.59 -9.91
CA GLU A 4 -57.09 -36.19 -10.96
C GLU A 4 -57.56 -34.75 -10.72
N ILE A 5 -57.85 -34.37 -9.46
CA ILE A 5 -58.15 -32.98 -9.09
C ILE A 5 -56.97 -32.06 -9.43
N ILE A 6 -55.73 -32.46 -9.09
CA ILE A 6 -54.55 -31.65 -9.42
C ILE A 6 -54.39 -31.49 -10.92
N ASN A 7 -54.59 -32.55 -11.71
CA ASN A 7 -54.47 -32.50 -13.17
C ASN A 7 -55.58 -31.65 -13.79
N TYR A 8 -56.81 -31.76 -13.30
CA TYR A 8 -57.90 -30.93 -13.79
C TYR A 8 -57.66 -29.45 -13.54
N ILE A 9 -57.22 -29.07 -12.31
CA ILE A 9 -56.88 -27.68 -11.99
C ILE A 9 -55.65 -27.20 -12.82
N LYS A 10 -54.70 -28.08 -13.20
CA LYS A 10 -53.60 -27.71 -14.11
C LYS A 10 -54.10 -27.34 -15.51
N GLU A 11 -55.12 -28.04 -16.03
CA GLU A 11 -55.64 -27.84 -17.37
C GLU A 11 -56.62 -26.67 -17.47
N VAL A 12 -57.50 -26.49 -16.47
CA VAL A 12 -58.61 -25.54 -16.53
C VAL A 12 -58.31 -24.24 -15.78
N GLY A 13 -57.31 -24.23 -14.88
CA GLY A 13 -57.01 -23.09 -14.00
C GLY A 13 -57.80 -23.13 -12.68
N PRO A 14 -57.86 -22.04 -11.93
CA PRO A 14 -58.57 -21.93 -10.65
C PRO A 14 -60.08 -22.23 -10.82
N VAL A 15 -60.64 -23.17 -10.03
CA VAL A 15 -62.02 -23.67 -10.13
C VAL A 15 -62.80 -23.50 -8.82
N THR A 16 -64.10 -23.37 -8.89
CA THR A 16 -64.96 -23.36 -7.70
C THR A 16 -65.22 -24.79 -7.20
N MET A 17 -65.72 -24.94 -5.97
CA MET A 17 -66.15 -26.22 -5.39
C MET A 17 -67.30 -26.85 -6.21
N GLU A 18 -68.21 -26.05 -6.78
CA GLU A 18 -69.28 -26.50 -7.65
C GLU A 18 -68.73 -27.11 -8.95
N GLN A 19 -67.79 -26.43 -9.60
CA GLN A 19 -67.14 -26.95 -10.83
C GLN A 19 -66.40 -28.27 -10.55
N LEU A 20 -65.75 -28.41 -9.39
CA LEU A 20 -65.14 -29.71 -9.02
C LEU A 20 -66.22 -30.79 -8.75
N ALA A 21 -67.35 -30.41 -8.08
CA ALA A 21 -68.44 -31.37 -7.85
C ALA A 21 -69.07 -31.87 -9.15
N ASP A 22 -69.29 -31.01 -10.10
CA ASP A 22 -69.83 -31.35 -11.41
C ASP A 22 -68.85 -32.25 -12.21
N GLN A 23 -67.57 -31.89 -12.23
CA GLN A 23 -66.55 -32.66 -12.94
C GLN A 23 -66.31 -34.08 -12.39
N PHE A 24 -66.41 -34.24 -11.04
CA PHE A 24 -66.15 -35.52 -10.39
C PHE A 24 -67.42 -36.26 -9.95
N GLY A 25 -68.59 -35.84 -10.45
CA GLY A 25 -69.83 -36.51 -10.23
C GLY A 25 -70.33 -36.52 -8.77
N ALA A 26 -70.01 -35.49 -8.00
CA ALA A 26 -70.42 -35.37 -6.60
C ALA A 26 -71.80 -34.76 -6.41
N GLY A 27 -72.79 -35.25 -7.13
CA GLY A 27 -74.14 -34.70 -7.17
C GLY A 27 -75.02 -35.08 -5.95
N SER A 28 -74.59 -35.94 -5.01
CA SER A 28 -75.31 -36.23 -3.75
C SER A 28 -74.71 -35.46 -2.57
N ALA A 29 -75.53 -35.19 -1.55
CA ALA A 29 -75.05 -34.49 -0.33
C ALA A 29 -73.85 -35.21 0.32
N LYS A 30 -73.81 -36.54 0.25
CA LYS A 30 -72.77 -37.36 0.83
C LYS A 30 -71.50 -37.27 0.01
N SER A 31 -71.57 -37.43 -1.31
CA SER A 31 -70.41 -37.35 -2.20
C SER A 31 -69.79 -35.94 -2.26
N PHE A 32 -70.63 -34.89 -2.18
CA PHE A 32 -70.19 -33.51 -2.03
C PHE A 32 -69.40 -33.24 -0.75
N THR A 33 -69.95 -33.80 0.40
CA THR A 33 -69.24 -33.68 1.71
C THR A 33 -67.89 -34.36 1.70
N ASP A 34 -67.78 -35.52 1.03
CA ASP A 34 -66.57 -36.29 0.95
C ASP A 34 -65.54 -35.56 0.01
N LEU A 35 -66.00 -34.88 -1.02
CA LEU A 35 -65.15 -34.03 -1.89
C LEU A 35 -64.62 -32.82 -1.12
N VAL A 36 -65.48 -32.15 -0.34
CA VAL A 36 -65.05 -31.02 0.51
C VAL A 36 -63.96 -31.43 1.51
N LYS A 37 -64.16 -32.56 2.20
CA LYS A 37 -63.12 -33.10 3.12
C LYS A 37 -61.82 -33.44 2.40
N LEU A 38 -61.90 -33.97 1.18
CA LEU A 38 -60.73 -34.29 0.38
C LEU A 38 -59.94 -33.01 0.00
N VAL A 39 -60.65 -31.96 -0.48
CA VAL A 39 -60.07 -30.66 -0.83
C VAL A 39 -59.45 -30.00 0.37
N SER A 40 -60.15 -29.96 1.54
CA SER A 40 -59.61 -29.42 2.79
C SER A 40 -58.36 -30.19 3.28
N SER A 41 -58.36 -31.54 3.12
CA SER A 41 -57.18 -32.35 3.41
C SER A 41 -56.01 -32.03 2.50
N MET A 42 -56.26 -31.72 1.20
CA MET A 42 -55.24 -31.35 0.25
C MET A 42 -54.70 -29.91 0.48
N GLU A 43 -55.58 -29.00 0.92
CA GLU A 43 -55.17 -27.65 1.35
C GLU A 43 -54.27 -27.72 2.60
N GLY A 44 -54.67 -28.49 3.62
CA GLY A 44 -53.84 -28.71 4.83
C GLY A 44 -52.49 -29.34 4.53
N GLN A 45 -52.38 -30.10 3.42
CA GLN A 45 -51.13 -30.64 2.87
C GLN A 45 -50.38 -29.62 1.94
N ARG A 46 -50.88 -28.39 1.79
CA ARG A 46 -50.39 -27.36 0.85
C ARG A 46 -50.28 -27.82 -0.61
N LYS A 47 -51.14 -28.75 -1.03
CA LYS A 47 -51.25 -29.23 -2.43
C LYS A 47 -52.26 -28.40 -3.23
N LEU A 48 -53.18 -27.72 -2.55
CA LEU A 48 -54.14 -26.75 -3.11
C LEU A 48 -54.12 -25.49 -2.23
N VAL A 49 -54.54 -24.36 -2.78
CA VAL A 49 -54.73 -23.09 -2.07
C VAL A 49 -56.06 -22.48 -2.54
N PHE A 50 -56.72 -21.67 -1.70
CA PHE A 50 -57.85 -20.83 -2.12
C PHE A 50 -57.28 -19.47 -2.51
N ASP A 51 -57.69 -18.96 -3.67
CA ASP A 51 -57.36 -17.60 -4.10
C ASP A 51 -58.25 -16.56 -3.39
N GLN A 52 -58.00 -15.27 -3.71
CA GLN A 52 -58.76 -14.16 -3.09
C GLN A 52 -60.26 -14.16 -3.39
N ASP A 53 -60.65 -14.85 -4.47
CA ASP A 53 -62.05 -15.02 -4.90
C ASP A 53 -62.66 -16.31 -4.36
N GLY A 54 -61.94 -17.06 -3.53
CA GLY A 54 -62.42 -18.32 -2.94
C GLY A 54 -62.38 -19.51 -3.90
N ARG A 55 -61.67 -19.42 -5.02
CA ARG A 55 -61.48 -20.53 -5.98
C ARG A 55 -60.31 -21.40 -5.56
N ILE A 56 -60.42 -22.69 -5.87
CA ILE A 56 -59.38 -23.68 -5.59
C ILE A 56 -58.32 -23.62 -6.70
N ALA A 57 -57.09 -23.35 -6.32
CA ALA A 57 -55.96 -23.22 -7.24
C ALA A 57 -54.80 -24.10 -6.79
N LEU A 58 -53.89 -24.39 -7.69
CA LEU A 58 -52.59 -24.94 -7.33
C LEU A 58 -51.75 -23.86 -6.66
N PRO A 59 -50.97 -24.23 -5.61
CA PRO A 59 -50.00 -23.30 -5.07
C PRO A 59 -49.15 -22.73 -6.22
N ALA A 60 -48.98 -21.42 -6.26
CA ALA A 60 -48.05 -20.80 -7.21
C ALA A 60 -46.70 -21.54 -7.11
N PRO A 61 -46.10 -21.94 -8.21
CA PRO A 61 -44.75 -22.48 -8.18
C PRO A 61 -43.94 -21.48 -7.36
N LYS A 62 -43.15 -21.98 -6.39
CA LYS A 62 -42.18 -21.14 -5.72
C LYS A 62 -41.37 -20.54 -6.87
N VAL A 63 -41.61 -19.27 -7.14
CA VAL A 63 -40.74 -18.52 -8.01
C VAL A 63 -39.42 -18.52 -7.26
N THR A 64 -38.51 -19.41 -7.62
CA THR A 64 -37.10 -19.19 -7.43
C THR A 64 -36.89 -17.90 -8.22
N ARG A 65 -36.90 -16.72 -7.49
CA ARG A 65 -36.34 -15.51 -8.06
C ARG A 65 -34.98 -15.94 -8.55
N ASN A 66 -34.70 -15.81 -9.84
CA ASN A 66 -33.36 -15.82 -10.34
C ASN A 66 -32.66 -14.73 -9.55
N ARG A 67 -32.01 -15.11 -8.43
CA ARG A 67 -31.11 -14.21 -7.72
C ARG A 67 -30.01 -13.97 -8.72
N VAL A 68 -29.79 -12.72 -9.09
CA VAL A 68 -28.59 -12.35 -9.83
C VAL A 68 -27.47 -12.72 -8.87
N THR A 69 -26.69 -13.74 -9.25
CA THR A 69 -25.49 -14.13 -8.53
C THR A 69 -24.31 -13.42 -9.15
N LEU A 70 -23.40 -12.98 -8.31
CA LEU A 70 -22.16 -12.30 -8.66
C LEU A 70 -20.99 -13.12 -8.12
N GLN A 71 -19.82 -13.00 -8.75
CA GLN A 71 -18.60 -13.65 -8.28
C GLN A 71 -17.65 -12.57 -7.75
N GLY A 72 -16.94 -12.88 -6.65
CA GLY A 72 -16.00 -11.98 -6.05
C GLY A 72 -15.04 -12.68 -5.11
N ILE A 73 -14.14 -11.92 -4.52
CA ILE A 73 -13.17 -12.38 -3.53
C ILE A 73 -13.67 -11.98 -2.13
N PHE A 74 -13.75 -12.97 -1.24
CA PHE A 74 -14.18 -12.78 0.13
C PHE A 74 -13.03 -12.34 1.03
N HIS A 75 -13.24 -11.26 1.78
CA HIS A 75 -12.31 -10.73 2.77
C HIS A 75 -12.88 -10.91 4.16
N ALA A 76 -12.24 -11.76 4.96
CA ALA A 76 -12.67 -12.08 6.32
C ALA A 76 -12.27 -10.98 7.32
N HIS A 77 -13.16 -10.72 8.29
CA HIS A 77 -12.87 -9.88 9.44
C HIS A 77 -12.77 -10.75 10.72
N LYS A 78 -11.86 -10.40 11.63
CA LYS A 78 -11.63 -11.14 12.91
C LYS A 78 -12.89 -11.32 13.78
N SER A 79 -13.92 -10.51 13.58
CA SER A 79 -15.22 -10.62 14.27
C SER A 79 -16.20 -11.56 13.58
N GLY A 80 -15.80 -12.29 12.52
CA GLY A 80 -16.58 -13.33 11.84
C GLY A 80 -17.55 -12.83 10.77
N PHE A 81 -17.60 -11.55 10.44
CA PHE A 81 -18.23 -11.00 9.22
C PHE A 81 -17.16 -10.80 8.14
N GLY A 82 -17.57 -10.43 6.93
CA GLY A 82 -16.61 -10.13 5.86
C GLY A 82 -17.17 -9.18 4.82
N PHE A 83 -16.37 -9.00 3.77
CA PHE A 83 -16.72 -8.20 2.59
C PHE A 83 -16.40 -9.00 1.34
N VAL A 84 -17.10 -8.74 0.24
CA VAL A 84 -16.78 -9.32 -1.06
C VAL A 84 -16.47 -8.20 -2.04
N THR A 85 -15.25 -8.24 -2.57
CA THR A 85 -14.80 -7.35 -3.65
C THR A 85 -15.17 -7.98 -5.00
N ILE A 86 -15.89 -7.24 -5.83
CA ILE A 86 -16.25 -7.61 -7.19
C ILE A 86 -15.41 -6.78 -8.15
N VAL A 87 -14.75 -7.40 -9.13
CA VAL A 87 -13.80 -6.73 -10.04
C VAL A 87 -14.42 -5.58 -10.84
N GLU A 88 -15.75 -5.65 -11.08
CA GLU A 88 -16.49 -4.68 -11.90
C GLU A 88 -17.28 -3.64 -11.08
N GLU A 89 -17.28 -3.74 -9.73
CA GLU A 89 -18.02 -2.81 -8.86
C GLU A 89 -17.07 -1.98 -7.99
N GLU A 90 -17.44 -0.71 -7.75
CA GLU A 90 -16.61 0.24 -6.99
C GLU A 90 -16.61 -0.01 -5.48
N ASP A 91 -17.67 -0.61 -4.94
CA ASP A 91 -17.89 -0.78 -3.50
C ASP A 91 -17.89 -2.26 -3.10
N ASP A 92 -17.19 -2.59 -2.02
CA ASP A 92 -17.22 -3.93 -1.41
C ASP A 92 -18.60 -4.22 -0.81
N LEU A 93 -19.11 -5.43 -1.03
CA LEU A 93 -20.38 -5.87 -0.49
C LEU A 93 -20.20 -6.45 0.91
N PHE A 94 -20.93 -5.93 1.88
CA PHE A 94 -20.91 -6.44 3.27
C PHE A 94 -21.59 -7.81 3.37
N VAL A 95 -20.94 -8.75 4.08
CA VAL A 95 -21.45 -10.09 4.38
C VAL A 95 -21.50 -10.27 5.89
N SER A 96 -22.69 -10.35 6.46
CA SER A 96 -22.87 -10.56 7.90
C SER A 96 -22.45 -11.97 8.31
N ARG A 97 -22.10 -12.16 9.60
CA ARG A 97 -21.58 -13.44 10.17
C ARG A 97 -22.43 -14.67 9.80
N ASP A 98 -23.75 -14.51 9.79
CA ASP A 98 -24.67 -15.62 9.47
C ASP A 98 -24.74 -15.94 7.98
N ASN A 99 -24.16 -15.10 7.12
CA ASN A 99 -24.20 -15.19 5.67
C ASN A 99 -22.84 -15.55 5.03
N VAL A 100 -21.81 -15.77 5.85
CA VAL A 100 -20.45 -16.11 5.37
C VAL A 100 -20.35 -17.50 4.75
N ASN A 101 -21.23 -18.44 5.13
CA ASN A 101 -21.29 -19.83 4.62
C ASN A 101 -19.93 -20.55 4.59
N PHE A 102 -19.12 -20.40 5.65
CA PHE A 102 -17.78 -20.98 5.82
C PHE A 102 -16.70 -20.44 4.87
N ALA A 103 -16.95 -19.36 4.12
CA ALA A 103 -15.92 -18.71 3.34
C ALA A 103 -14.83 -18.15 4.25
N ILE A 104 -13.58 -18.25 3.81
CA ILE A 104 -12.39 -17.76 4.50
C ILE A 104 -11.71 -16.67 3.68
N GLU A 105 -10.72 -16.00 4.28
CA GLU A 105 -9.96 -14.94 3.63
C GLU A 105 -9.45 -15.36 2.25
N GLY A 106 -9.72 -14.54 1.24
CA GLY A 106 -9.24 -14.74 -0.14
C GLY A 106 -10.04 -15.74 -0.97
N ASP A 107 -11.05 -16.41 -0.42
CA ASP A 107 -11.89 -17.35 -1.18
C ASP A 107 -12.60 -16.67 -2.35
N ARG A 108 -12.60 -17.34 -3.51
CA ARG A 108 -13.46 -16.96 -4.62
C ARG A 108 -14.85 -17.51 -4.38
N VAL A 109 -15.81 -16.61 -4.27
CA VAL A 109 -17.17 -16.96 -3.86
C VAL A 109 -18.22 -16.54 -4.89
N GLU A 110 -19.31 -17.30 -4.93
CA GLU A 110 -20.56 -16.89 -5.55
C GLU A 110 -21.48 -16.29 -4.48
N ILE A 111 -21.98 -15.08 -4.71
CA ILE A 111 -22.82 -14.35 -3.76
C ILE A 111 -24.18 -13.98 -4.35
N ALA A 112 -25.17 -13.77 -3.49
CA ALA A 112 -26.44 -13.15 -3.86
C ALA A 112 -26.66 -11.88 -3.03
N ILE A 113 -27.15 -10.83 -3.65
CA ILE A 113 -27.49 -9.56 -2.98
C ILE A 113 -28.77 -9.78 -2.16
N LYS A 114 -28.68 -9.60 -0.85
CA LYS A 114 -29.82 -9.64 0.09
C LYS A 114 -30.52 -8.31 0.25
N LYS A 115 -29.71 -7.24 0.35
CA LYS A 115 -30.20 -5.85 0.49
C LYS A 115 -29.38 -4.98 -0.45
N VAL A 116 -30.06 -4.12 -1.17
CA VAL A 116 -29.43 -3.10 -2.01
C VAL A 116 -29.05 -1.91 -1.13
N ALA A 117 -27.92 -1.25 -1.43
CA ALA A 117 -27.52 -0.03 -0.74
C ALA A 117 -28.62 1.04 -0.82
N ASP A 118 -28.95 1.66 0.32
CA ASP A 118 -29.83 2.84 0.38
C ASP A 118 -28.99 4.06 0.73
N ARG A 119 -28.54 4.77 -0.29
CA ARG A 119 -27.69 5.97 -0.15
C ARG A 119 -28.37 7.07 0.69
N LEU A 120 -29.71 7.12 0.71
CA LEU A 120 -30.46 8.10 1.49
C LEU A 120 -30.47 7.78 2.99
N LYS A 121 -30.33 6.50 3.33
CA LYS A 121 -30.28 6.03 4.73
C LYS A 121 -28.86 5.68 5.18
N GLY A 122 -27.85 5.80 4.31
CA GLY A 122 -26.47 5.44 4.63
C GLY A 122 -26.27 3.94 4.93
N THR A 123 -27.12 3.06 4.37
CA THR A 123 -26.98 1.61 4.55
C THR A 123 -26.24 1.00 3.38
N ALA A 124 -25.12 0.26 3.67
CA ALA A 124 -24.38 -0.49 2.69
C ALA A 124 -25.20 -1.68 2.12
N ALA A 125 -24.85 -2.11 0.91
CA ALA A 125 -25.40 -3.34 0.36
C ALA A 125 -24.97 -4.55 1.19
N GLU A 126 -25.89 -5.52 1.40
CA GLU A 126 -25.62 -6.77 2.13
C GLU A 126 -25.76 -7.96 1.20
N ALA A 127 -24.74 -8.81 1.18
CA ALA A 127 -24.71 -10.04 0.40
C ALA A 127 -24.70 -11.29 1.29
N GLU A 128 -24.97 -12.43 0.66
CA GLU A 128 -24.89 -13.78 1.23
C GLU A 128 -24.01 -14.64 0.33
N VAL A 129 -23.04 -15.33 0.90
CA VAL A 129 -22.24 -16.33 0.16
C VAL A 129 -23.11 -17.56 -0.12
N ILE A 130 -23.33 -17.83 -1.40
CA ILE A 130 -24.13 -18.98 -1.85
C ILE A 130 -23.25 -20.21 -1.95
N ASP A 131 -22.07 -20.06 -2.58
CA ASP A 131 -21.11 -21.13 -2.77
C ASP A 131 -19.68 -20.62 -2.77
N ILE A 132 -18.74 -21.52 -2.46
CA ILE A 132 -17.30 -21.26 -2.50
C ILE A 132 -16.79 -21.95 -3.76
N LEU A 133 -16.38 -21.12 -4.74
CA LEU A 133 -15.93 -21.60 -6.03
C LEU A 133 -14.49 -22.13 -5.97
N GLU A 134 -13.67 -21.49 -5.14
CA GLU A 134 -12.27 -21.85 -4.91
C GLU A 134 -11.80 -21.37 -3.55
N HIS A 135 -11.18 -22.26 -2.77
CA HIS A 135 -10.51 -21.89 -1.52
C HIS A 135 -9.12 -21.32 -1.78
N SER A 136 -8.80 -20.20 -1.16
CA SER A 136 -7.50 -19.56 -1.23
C SER A 136 -6.47 -20.20 -0.32
N LEU A 137 -6.88 -20.61 0.89
CA LEU A 137 -6.00 -21.21 1.90
C LEU A 137 -5.68 -22.66 1.52
N LYS A 138 -4.50 -22.89 0.95
CA LYS A 138 -4.01 -24.23 0.60
C LYS A 138 -3.10 -24.80 1.69
N THR A 139 -2.35 -23.92 2.37
CA THR A 139 -1.37 -24.27 3.39
C THR A 139 -1.60 -23.46 4.66
N ALA A 140 -1.12 -23.94 5.79
CA ALA A 140 -1.09 -23.18 7.04
C ALA A 140 0.17 -23.50 7.83
N VAL A 141 0.60 -22.55 8.66
CA VAL A 141 1.77 -22.70 9.53
C VAL A 141 1.34 -22.42 10.97
N GLY A 142 1.92 -23.17 11.92
CA GLY A 142 1.66 -22.91 13.33
C GLY A 142 2.26 -23.96 14.26
N LEU A 143 2.25 -23.64 15.55
CA LEU A 143 2.71 -24.51 16.61
C LEU A 143 1.75 -25.68 16.80
N ILE A 144 2.28 -26.91 16.88
CA ILE A 144 1.49 -28.11 17.21
C ILE A 144 0.99 -28.04 18.65
N VAL A 145 -0.28 -28.41 18.86
CA VAL A 145 -0.93 -28.55 20.17
C VAL A 145 -1.65 -29.89 20.21
N PHE A 146 -1.35 -30.69 21.24
CA PHE A 146 -2.02 -31.97 21.40
C PHE A 146 -3.45 -31.77 21.92
N ASP A 147 -4.36 -32.64 21.48
CA ASP A 147 -5.77 -32.65 21.89
C ASP A 147 -6.16 -34.06 22.29
N GLU A 148 -6.25 -34.31 23.60
CA GLU A 148 -6.57 -35.61 24.18
C GLU A 148 -8.01 -36.05 23.87
N ASP A 149 -8.91 -35.09 23.63
CA ASP A 149 -10.31 -35.37 23.31
C ASP A 149 -10.50 -35.88 21.86
N ARG A 150 -9.43 -35.77 21.02
CA ARG A 150 -9.45 -36.18 19.60
C ARG A 150 -8.25 -37.06 19.23
N PRO A 151 -8.19 -38.31 19.78
CA PRO A 151 -7.04 -39.18 19.58
C PRO A 151 -6.89 -39.67 18.12
N GLU A 152 -7.90 -39.46 17.25
CA GLU A 152 -7.86 -39.79 15.82
C GLU A 152 -6.93 -38.85 15.02
N TYR A 153 -6.54 -37.71 15.60
CA TYR A 153 -5.60 -36.77 15.04
C TYR A 153 -4.25 -36.80 15.78
N SER A 154 -3.18 -36.31 15.17
CA SER A 154 -1.87 -36.07 15.85
C SER A 154 -1.91 -34.87 16.79
N GLY A 155 -2.91 -33.99 16.62
CA GLY A 155 -3.11 -32.74 17.33
C GLY A 155 -3.71 -31.71 16.37
N TYR A 156 -3.66 -30.47 16.73
CA TYR A 156 -4.01 -29.35 15.85
C TYR A 156 -2.91 -28.29 15.88
N ILE A 157 -2.80 -27.47 14.80
CA ILE A 157 -1.92 -26.30 14.81
C ILE A 157 -2.68 -25.07 15.28
N LYS A 158 -1.98 -24.24 16.06
CA LYS A 158 -2.41 -22.90 16.44
C LYS A 158 -1.70 -21.91 15.49
N SER A 159 -2.44 -21.46 14.47
CA SER A 159 -1.93 -20.45 13.54
C SER A 159 -1.93 -19.07 14.20
N LYS A 160 -0.94 -18.23 13.85
CA LYS A 160 -0.91 -16.80 14.20
C LYS A 160 -1.95 -16.00 13.41
N ASN A 161 -2.39 -16.50 12.26
CA ASN A 161 -3.38 -15.81 11.41
C ASN A 161 -4.74 -15.73 12.11
N GLN A 162 -5.04 -14.56 12.68
CA GLN A 162 -6.30 -14.28 13.39
C GLN A 162 -7.57 -14.38 12.51
N LYS A 163 -7.42 -14.39 11.18
CA LYS A 163 -8.54 -14.57 10.26
C LYS A 163 -8.99 -16.03 10.16
N ILE A 164 -8.18 -16.97 10.67
CA ILE A 164 -8.51 -18.40 10.77
C ILE A 164 -9.03 -18.65 12.18
N ALA A 165 -10.35 -18.62 12.35
CA ALA A 165 -10.97 -18.81 13.67
C ALA A 165 -11.07 -20.29 14.10
N GLN A 166 -11.02 -21.23 13.15
CA GLN A 166 -11.22 -22.65 13.37
C GLN A 166 -9.89 -23.37 13.60
N LYS A 167 -9.91 -24.46 14.39
CA LYS A 167 -8.76 -25.35 14.58
C LYS A 167 -8.41 -26.07 13.28
N ILE A 168 -7.12 -26.30 13.05
CA ILE A 168 -6.61 -27.08 11.91
C ILE A 168 -6.04 -28.38 12.45
N TYR A 169 -6.84 -29.47 12.40
CA TYR A 169 -6.43 -30.78 12.89
C TYR A 169 -5.53 -31.50 11.91
N ILE A 170 -4.49 -32.15 12.42
CA ILE A 170 -3.47 -32.85 11.67
C ILE A 170 -3.79 -34.35 11.68
N LYS A 171 -3.92 -34.95 10.51
CA LYS A 171 -4.05 -36.40 10.38
C LYS A 171 -2.90 -37.11 11.07
N LYS A 172 -3.12 -38.38 11.51
CA LYS A 172 -2.06 -39.19 12.08
C LYS A 172 -0.84 -39.23 11.17
N SER A 173 0.29 -38.83 11.72
CA SER A 173 1.59 -38.85 11.09
C SER A 173 2.54 -39.84 11.76
N PRO A 174 3.47 -40.46 11.00
CA PRO A 174 4.53 -41.30 11.59
C PRO A 174 5.60 -40.47 12.32
N LEU A 175 5.61 -39.15 12.15
CA LEU A 175 6.55 -38.28 12.85
C LEU A 175 6.29 -38.29 14.36
N VAL A 176 7.37 -38.36 15.13
CA VAL A 176 7.32 -38.22 16.60
C VAL A 176 7.31 -36.73 16.93
N LEU A 177 6.15 -36.24 17.39
CA LEU A 177 5.94 -34.83 17.74
C LEU A 177 6.07 -34.64 19.23
N THR A 178 6.75 -33.59 19.66
CA THR A 178 7.03 -33.27 21.09
C THR A 178 6.17 -32.13 21.64
N GLY A 179 5.47 -31.38 20.73
CA GLY A 179 4.69 -30.18 21.07
C GLY A 179 5.48 -28.88 21.03
N THR A 180 6.70 -28.94 20.49
CA THR A 180 7.55 -27.74 20.27
C THR A 180 7.70 -27.39 18.81
N GLU A 181 7.23 -28.27 17.90
CA GLU A 181 7.38 -28.10 16.45
C GLU A 181 6.42 -27.04 15.91
N ILE A 182 6.94 -26.18 15.04
CA ILE A 182 6.18 -25.33 14.14
C ILE A 182 6.08 -26.07 12.82
N LEU A 183 4.86 -26.37 12.41
CA LEU A 183 4.57 -27.23 11.25
C LEU A 183 3.98 -26.40 10.13
N LYS A 184 4.42 -26.66 8.89
CA LYS A 184 3.72 -26.28 7.66
C LYS A 184 2.86 -27.46 7.21
N VAL A 185 1.57 -27.22 6.99
CA VAL A 185 0.60 -28.27 6.68
C VAL A 185 -0.17 -27.95 5.41
N ASP A 186 -0.57 -29.01 4.69
CA ASP A 186 -1.46 -28.93 3.53
C ASP A 186 -2.92 -29.13 3.97
N ILE A 187 -3.78 -28.21 3.60
CA ILE A 187 -5.21 -28.27 3.90
C ILE A 187 -5.88 -29.27 2.95
N GLU A 188 -6.43 -30.34 3.48
CA GLU A 188 -7.13 -31.35 2.71
C GLU A 188 -8.66 -31.22 2.79
N ALA A 189 -9.14 -30.67 3.90
CA ALA A 189 -10.58 -30.52 4.07
C ALA A 189 -10.93 -29.27 4.88
N TYR A 190 -11.90 -28.52 4.38
CA TYR A 190 -12.37 -27.25 4.91
C TYR A 190 -13.57 -27.41 5.86
N PRO A 191 -13.81 -26.44 6.77
CA PRO A 191 -15.00 -26.40 7.61
C PRO A 191 -16.29 -26.41 6.76
N ASN A 192 -17.32 -27.08 7.29
CA ASN A 192 -18.65 -27.15 6.65
C ASN A 192 -19.73 -27.43 7.72
N LYS A 193 -20.98 -27.55 7.30
CA LYS A 193 -22.13 -27.78 8.20
C LYS A 193 -22.03 -29.01 9.11
N LYS A 194 -21.15 -29.97 8.75
CA LYS A 194 -20.94 -31.22 9.54
C LYS A 194 -19.68 -31.16 10.38
N ARG A 195 -18.77 -30.28 10.08
CA ARG A 195 -17.45 -30.16 10.70
C ARG A 195 -17.02 -28.70 10.72
N ASP A 196 -16.79 -28.14 11.89
CA ASP A 196 -16.41 -26.76 12.15
C ASP A 196 -14.88 -26.54 12.23
N TYR A 197 -14.07 -27.47 11.70
CA TYR A 197 -12.61 -27.43 11.72
C TYR A 197 -12.03 -27.87 10.37
N PHE A 198 -10.78 -27.50 10.14
CA PHE A 198 -9.99 -27.96 8.99
C PHE A 198 -9.35 -29.30 9.28
N VAL A 199 -9.01 -30.06 8.24
CA VAL A 199 -8.15 -31.24 8.33
C VAL A 199 -6.97 -31.05 7.39
N ALA A 200 -5.78 -31.35 7.87
CA ALA A 200 -4.53 -31.15 7.16
C ALA A 200 -3.55 -32.32 7.34
N THR A 201 -2.57 -32.39 6.45
CA THR A 201 -1.40 -33.29 6.56
C THR A 201 -0.12 -32.45 6.71
N ILE A 202 0.86 -33.00 7.43
CA ILE A 202 2.17 -32.34 7.60
C ILE A 202 2.85 -32.34 6.23
N ARG A 203 3.26 -31.15 5.77
CA ARG A 203 4.14 -30.96 4.62
C ARG A 203 5.58 -30.97 5.09
N ASP A 204 5.89 -30.12 6.10
CA ASP A 204 7.25 -29.92 6.58
C ASP A 204 7.28 -29.47 8.04
N VAL A 205 8.45 -29.62 8.69
CA VAL A 205 8.75 -29.06 10.02
C VAL A 205 9.59 -27.82 9.82
N VAL A 206 8.99 -26.65 10.04
CA VAL A 206 9.64 -25.34 9.86
C VAL A 206 10.77 -25.13 10.88
N GLY A 207 10.59 -25.65 12.12
CA GLY A 207 11.54 -25.54 13.21
C GLY A 207 10.87 -25.78 14.55
N HIS A 208 11.55 -25.43 15.64
CA HIS A 208 11.04 -25.54 16.99
C HIS A 208 10.81 -24.15 17.61
N LYS A 209 9.82 -24.04 18.51
CA LYS A 209 9.37 -22.74 19.09
C LYS A 209 10.47 -21.93 19.78
N ASP A 210 11.55 -22.60 20.22
CA ASP A 210 12.66 -22.00 20.95
C ASP A 210 13.89 -21.72 20.04
N ASP A 211 13.79 -22.01 18.74
CA ASP A 211 14.86 -21.72 17.76
C ASP A 211 14.98 -20.20 17.53
N VAL A 212 16.22 -19.73 17.36
CA VAL A 212 16.48 -18.30 17.10
C VAL A 212 15.88 -17.87 15.76
N GLY A 213 15.07 -16.81 15.77
CA GLY A 213 14.43 -16.24 14.58
C GLY A 213 13.31 -17.08 13.97
N ILE A 214 12.84 -18.12 14.69
CA ILE A 214 11.72 -18.96 14.26
C ILE A 214 10.41 -18.18 14.14
N ASP A 215 10.24 -17.15 14.96
CA ASP A 215 9.08 -16.26 14.95
C ASP A 215 8.95 -15.50 13.63
N VAL A 216 10.09 -15.07 13.07
CA VAL A 216 10.14 -14.41 11.75
C VAL A 216 9.92 -15.45 10.65
N LEU A 217 10.56 -16.62 10.77
CA LEU A 217 10.42 -17.70 9.78
C LEU A 217 8.96 -18.19 9.71
N GLU A 218 8.26 -18.29 10.84
CA GLU A 218 6.84 -18.65 10.89
C GLU A 218 5.97 -17.67 10.11
N VAL A 219 6.23 -16.35 10.21
CA VAL A 219 5.53 -15.33 9.43
C VAL A 219 5.80 -15.51 7.94
N LEU A 220 7.07 -15.64 7.54
CA LEU A 220 7.46 -15.80 6.13
C LEU A 220 6.82 -17.05 5.51
N GLU A 221 6.92 -18.20 6.19
CA GLU A 221 6.35 -19.46 5.73
C GLU A 221 4.82 -19.44 5.67
N SER A 222 4.16 -18.70 6.58
CA SER A 222 2.69 -18.52 6.56
C SER A 222 2.20 -17.73 5.33
N MET A 223 3.08 -16.96 4.71
CA MET A 223 2.84 -16.20 3.48
C MET A 223 3.47 -16.85 2.23
N ASP A 224 3.88 -18.10 2.31
CA ASP A 224 4.58 -18.83 1.24
C ASP A 224 5.85 -18.10 0.72
N ILE A 225 6.56 -17.42 1.64
CA ILE A 225 7.87 -16.81 1.37
C ILE A 225 8.94 -17.77 1.88
N VAL A 226 9.46 -18.58 0.96
CA VAL A 226 10.43 -19.65 1.26
C VAL A 226 11.85 -19.10 1.15
N SER A 227 12.66 -19.29 2.21
CA SER A 227 14.04 -18.80 2.24
C SER A 227 14.98 -19.64 1.36
N GLU A 228 14.75 -20.92 1.28
CA GLU A 228 15.62 -21.88 0.57
C GLU A 228 15.36 -21.86 -0.94
N PHE A 229 16.40 -22.12 -1.72
CA PHE A 229 16.29 -22.31 -3.16
C PHE A 229 16.28 -23.79 -3.52
N PRO A 230 15.54 -24.19 -4.57
CA PRO A 230 15.61 -25.54 -5.11
C PRO A 230 17.03 -25.90 -5.60
N ASP A 231 17.41 -27.19 -5.48
CA ASP A 231 18.74 -27.68 -5.88
C ASP A 231 19.08 -27.37 -7.34
N GLU A 232 18.10 -27.42 -8.25
CA GLU A 232 18.29 -27.10 -9.67
C GLU A 232 18.65 -25.63 -9.89
N VAL A 233 18.06 -24.71 -9.09
CA VAL A 233 18.34 -23.27 -9.11
C VAL A 233 19.76 -23.01 -8.59
N LEU A 234 20.13 -23.66 -7.48
CA LEU A 234 21.49 -23.55 -6.92
C LEU A 234 22.55 -24.11 -7.90
N ALA A 235 22.25 -25.26 -8.51
CA ALA A 235 23.14 -25.86 -9.51
C ALA A 235 23.30 -24.99 -10.77
N GLU A 236 22.30 -24.24 -11.18
CA GLU A 236 22.38 -23.25 -12.25
C GLU A 236 23.19 -22.02 -11.80
N ALA A 237 22.95 -21.50 -10.62
CA ALA A 237 23.69 -20.37 -10.05
C ALA A 237 25.18 -20.66 -9.91
N ASP A 238 25.57 -21.88 -9.52
CA ASP A 238 26.95 -22.30 -9.36
C ASP A 238 27.73 -22.37 -10.69
N ARG A 239 27.03 -22.46 -11.83
CA ARG A 239 27.67 -22.40 -13.17
C ARG A 239 28.04 -20.96 -13.58
N ALA A 240 27.49 -19.94 -12.91
CA ALA A 240 27.82 -18.56 -13.19
C ALA A 240 29.32 -18.31 -12.90
N PRO A 241 30.05 -17.65 -13.79
CA PRO A 241 31.47 -17.36 -13.59
C PRO A 241 31.66 -16.37 -12.42
N GLU A 242 32.88 -16.29 -11.89
CA GLU A 242 33.23 -15.29 -10.86
C GLU A 242 33.44 -13.89 -11.45
N SER A 243 33.82 -13.84 -12.71
CA SER A 243 34.06 -12.60 -13.47
C SER A 243 33.66 -12.80 -14.93
N PRO A 244 33.20 -11.74 -15.61
CA PRO A 244 32.95 -11.82 -17.05
C PRO A 244 34.25 -11.99 -17.82
N SER A 245 34.17 -12.63 -18.99
CA SER A 245 35.26 -12.86 -19.91
C SER A 245 35.33 -11.83 -21.03
N GLU A 246 36.44 -11.73 -21.77
CA GLU A 246 36.56 -10.81 -22.90
C GLU A 246 35.47 -10.98 -23.98
N LYS A 247 34.91 -12.19 -24.13
CA LYS A 247 33.79 -12.45 -25.04
C LYS A 247 32.48 -11.76 -24.58
N ASP A 248 32.30 -11.58 -23.29
CA ASP A 248 31.12 -10.98 -22.71
C ASP A 248 31.14 -9.45 -22.92
N PHE A 249 32.29 -8.90 -23.32
CA PHE A 249 32.45 -7.47 -23.63
C PHE A 249 32.10 -7.12 -25.09
N GLU A 250 32.04 -8.10 -25.97
CA GLU A 250 31.74 -7.87 -27.39
C GLU A 250 30.38 -7.19 -27.57
N GLY A 251 30.34 -6.07 -28.32
CA GLY A 251 29.12 -5.30 -28.57
C GLY A 251 28.69 -4.38 -27.43
N ARG A 252 29.40 -4.35 -26.31
CA ARG A 252 29.13 -3.45 -25.18
C ARG A 252 29.96 -2.17 -25.28
N LEU A 253 29.38 -1.07 -24.77
CA LEU A 253 30.13 0.16 -24.59
C LEU A 253 31.09 -0.01 -23.38
N ASP A 254 32.40 0.12 -23.62
CA ASP A 254 33.42 0.03 -22.57
C ASP A 254 33.56 1.37 -21.82
N LEU A 255 33.24 1.35 -20.52
CA LEU A 255 33.31 2.50 -19.61
C LEU A 255 34.25 2.24 -18.42
N ARG A 256 35.14 1.27 -18.50
CA ARG A 256 36.07 0.89 -17.42
C ARG A 256 37.07 1.98 -17.04
N ASP A 257 37.29 2.92 -17.93
CA ASP A 257 38.22 4.07 -17.71
C ASP A 257 37.50 5.29 -17.09
N GLU A 258 36.14 5.28 -16.98
CA GLU A 258 35.38 6.35 -16.34
C GLU A 258 35.40 6.20 -14.80
N ILE A 259 35.31 7.35 -14.09
CA ILE A 259 35.21 7.32 -12.62
C ILE A 259 33.75 6.97 -12.25
N ILE A 260 33.52 5.71 -11.95
CA ILE A 260 32.23 5.13 -11.59
C ILE A 260 32.29 4.59 -10.17
N PHE A 261 31.28 4.81 -9.36
CA PHE A 261 31.21 4.34 -7.98
C PHE A 261 29.78 4.07 -7.53
N THR A 262 29.64 3.19 -6.52
CA THR A 262 28.35 2.89 -5.88
C THR A 262 28.18 3.73 -4.60
N ILE A 263 26.94 4.01 -4.19
CA ILE A 263 26.59 4.68 -2.90
C ILE A 263 25.42 3.95 -2.28
N ASP A 264 25.67 3.17 -1.22
CA ASP A 264 24.69 2.25 -0.63
C ASP A 264 24.70 2.31 0.90
N GLY A 265 23.85 1.51 1.53
CA GLY A 265 23.92 1.25 2.96
C GLY A 265 25.21 0.49 3.31
N ALA A 266 25.73 0.68 4.53
CA ALA A 266 26.96 0.03 4.96
C ALA A 266 26.86 -1.51 4.91
N ASP A 267 25.67 -2.05 5.17
CA ASP A 267 25.40 -3.49 5.25
C ASP A 267 24.98 -4.11 3.89
N ALA A 268 24.80 -3.29 2.82
CA ALA A 268 24.38 -3.77 1.50
C ALA A 268 25.45 -4.68 0.87
N LYS A 269 25.04 -5.78 0.26
CA LYS A 269 25.91 -6.71 -0.48
C LYS A 269 25.50 -6.84 -1.95
N ASP A 270 24.26 -6.59 -2.25
CA ASP A 270 23.61 -6.64 -3.56
C ASP A 270 23.59 -5.24 -4.20
N LEU A 271 24.77 -4.79 -4.67
CA LEU A 271 24.95 -3.47 -5.24
C LEU A 271 24.39 -3.44 -6.67
N ASP A 272 23.14 -3.00 -6.79
CA ASP A 272 22.40 -2.93 -8.06
C ASP A 272 22.90 -1.82 -8.99
N ASP A 273 23.26 -0.64 -8.44
CA ASP A 273 23.49 0.58 -9.19
C ASP A 273 24.84 1.24 -8.92
N ALA A 274 25.41 1.79 -9.97
CA ALA A 274 26.60 2.63 -9.93
C ALA A 274 26.38 3.86 -10.81
N ILE A 275 27.08 4.94 -10.50
CA ILE A 275 26.89 6.22 -11.17
C ILE A 275 28.21 6.86 -11.59
N HIS A 276 28.14 7.61 -12.70
CA HIS A 276 29.14 8.62 -13.04
C HIS A 276 28.47 9.94 -13.40
N ILE A 277 29.20 11.02 -13.21
CA ILE A 277 28.72 12.36 -13.60
C ILE A 277 29.88 13.18 -14.14
N LYS A 278 29.61 13.91 -15.22
CA LYS A 278 30.57 14.89 -15.76
C LYS A 278 29.90 16.10 -16.36
N GLN A 279 30.59 17.23 -16.36
CA GLN A 279 30.11 18.45 -16.99
C GLN A 279 30.50 18.46 -18.47
N LEU A 280 29.52 18.67 -19.35
CA LEU A 280 29.73 18.77 -20.79
C LEU A 280 30.16 20.18 -21.23
N LYS A 281 30.78 20.30 -22.41
CA LYS A 281 31.28 21.58 -22.97
C LYS A 281 30.19 22.64 -23.15
N ASN A 282 28.92 22.23 -23.36
CA ASN A 282 27.77 23.12 -23.48
C ASN A 282 27.20 23.58 -22.11
N GLY A 283 27.79 23.10 -21.02
CA GLY A 283 27.40 23.41 -19.65
C GLY A 283 26.27 22.58 -19.08
N ASN A 284 25.74 21.61 -19.84
CA ASN A 284 24.85 20.54 -19.34
C ASN A 284 25.64 19.52 -18.52
N LEU A 285 24.95 18.68 -17.78
CA LEU A 285 25.54 17.56 -17.05
C LEU A 285 25.21 16.26 -17.77
N GLU A 286 26.20 15.37 -17.89
CA GLU A 286 25.97 13.98 -18.25
C GLU A 286 25.92 13.16 -16.98
N LEU A 287 24.81 12.43 -16.79
CA LEU A 287 24.61 11.46 -15.74
C LEU A 287 24.54 10.08 -16.37
N GLY A 288 25.43 9.19 -15.97
CA GLY A 288 25.34 7.77 -16.27
C GLY A 288 24.86 7.00 -15.06
N VAL A 289 23.80 6.24 -15.26
CA VAL A 289 23.26 5.28 -14.30
C VAL A 289 23.48 3.89 -14.86
N HIS A 290 24.29 3.10 -14.17
CA HIS A 290 24.76 1.78 -14.58
C HIS A 290 24.17 0.73 -13.65
N ILE A 291 23.34 -0.16 -14.18
CA ILE A 291 22.62 -1.16 -13.42
C ILE A 291 23.18 -2.54 -13.75
N ALA A 292 23.38 -3.38 -12.74
CA ALA A 292 23.83 -4.75 -12.88
C ALA A 292 23.05 -5.51 -13.98
N ASP A 293 23.73 -6.05 -14.98
CA ASP A 293 23.11 -6.76 -16.10
C ASP A 293 22.73 -8.20 -15.72
N VAL A 294 21.75 -8.31 -14.79
CA VAL A 294 21.25 -9.58 -14.30
C VAL A 294 20.63 -10.41 -15.43
N SER A 295 20.01 -9.74 -16.43
CA SER A 295 19.38 -10.41 -17.57
C SER A 295 20.36 -11.16 -18.48
N TYR A 296 21.66 -10.91 -18.35
CA TYR A 296 22.69 -11.67 -19.03
C TYR A 296 22.88 -13.08 -18.43
N TYR A 297 22.80 -13.18 -17.10
CA TYR A 297 23.00 -14.42 -16.35
C TYR A 297 21.69 -15.17 -16.13
N VAL A 298 20.57 -14.47 -15.95
CA VAL A 298 19.23 -15.04 -15.73
C VAL A 298 18.45 -14.97 -17.04
N THR A 299 18.60 -16.02 -17.86
CA THR A 299 17.95 -16.10 -19.17
C THR A 299 16.50 -16.55 -19.04
N GLU A 300 15.64 -16.08 -19.93
CA GLU A 300 14.20 -16.41 -19.93
C GLU A 300 13.97 -17.93 -19.99
N GLY A 301 13.09 -18.44 -19.09
CA GLY A 301 12.73 -19.84 -19.00
C GLY A 301 13.74 -20.74 -18.28
N SER A 302 14.89 -20.22 -17.83
CA SER A 302 15.85 -20.97 -17.01
C SER A 302 15.30 -21.28 -15.62
N ALA A 303 15.90 -22.19 -14.85
CA ALA A 303 15.50 -22.48 -13.48
C ALA A 303 15.59 -21.23 -12.58
N LEU A 304 16.65 -20.42 -12.75
CA LEU A 304 16.83 -19.14 -12.09
C LEU A 304 15.67 -18.16 -12.40
N ASP A 305 15.28 -18.07 -13.68
CA ASP A 305 14.19 -17.19 -14.11
C ASP A 305 12.84 -17.63 -13.55
N GLN A 306 12.53 -18.90 -13.61
CA GLN A 306 11.28 -19.46 -13.08
C GLN A 306 11.15 -19.23 -11.58
N GLU A 307 12.23 -19.41 -10.82
CA GLU A 307 12.23 -19.13 -9.39
C GLU A 307 12.14 -17.63 -9.10
N ALA A 308 12.81 -16.77 -9.89
CA ALA A 308 12.71 -15.32 -9.77
C ALA A 308 11.28 -14.82 -10.06
N ILE A 309 10.58 -15.37 -11.07
CA ILE A 309 9.14 -15.10 -11.32
C ILE A 309 8.29 -15.47 -10.11
N LYS A 310 8.51 -16.64 -9.53
CA LYS A 310 7.75 -17.15 -8.39
C LYS A 310 7.97 -16.31 -7.11
N ARG A 311 9.18 -15.83 -6.88
CA ARG A 311 9.51 -14.93 -5.76
C ARG A 311 9.04 -13.51 -6.01
N GLY A 312 9.21 -13.00 -7.22
CA GLY A 312 8.82 -11.67 -7.69
C GLY A 312 9.68 -10.52 -7.15
N THR A 313 10.09 -10.60 -5.91
CA THR A 313 10.94 -9.60 -5.24
C THR A 313 11.70 -10.21 -4.05
N SER A 314 12.83 -9.62 -3.68
CA SER A 314 13.48 -9.89 -2.38
C SER A 314 12.63 -9.32 -1.25
N VAL A 315 12.66 -9.95 -0.08
CA VAL A 315 11.90 -9.56 1.12
C VAL A 315 12.86 -9.19 2.23
N TYR A 316 12.74 -7.98 2.78
CA TYR A 316 13.66 -7.42 3.78
C TYR A 316 12.97 -7.37 5.14
N VAL A 317 13.22 -8.36 5.98
CA VAL A 317 12.69 -8.38 7.35
C VAL A 317 13.78 -8.03 8.38
N THR A 318 13.39 -7.81 9.61
CA THR A 318 14.23 -7.20 10.65
C THR A 318 15.59 -7.89 10.85
N ASP A 319 15.66 -9.22 10.75
CA ASP A 319 16.84 -10.03 11.07
C ASP A 319 17.52 -10.66 9.85
N ARG A 320 16.85 -10.67 8.70
CA ARG A 320 17.34 -11.34 7.48
C ARG A 320 16.76 -10.76 6.20
N VAL A 321 17.36 -11.16 5.08
CA VAL A 321 16.83 -10.92 3.73
C VAL A 321 16.52 -12.28 3.10
N VAL A 322 15.31 -12.42 2.52
CA VAL A 322 14.98 -13.53 1.63
C VAL A 322 15.18 -13.04 0.20
N PRO A 323 16.27 -13.40 -0.45
CA PRO A 323 16.64 -12.84 -1.74
C PRO A 323 15.82 -13.45 -2.89
N MET A 324 15.60 -12.66 -3.96
CA MET A 324 14.97 -13.11 -5.19
C MET A 324 15.88 -14.08 -5.96
N LEU A 325 17.19 -13.85 -5.92
CA LEU A 325 18.21 -14.64 -6.60
C LEU A 325 19.22 -15.21 -5.60
N PRO A 326 19.81 -16.38 -5.85
CA PRO A 326 20.86 -16.95 -5.01
C PRO A 326 22.05 -15.98 -4.79
N GLU A 327 22.68 -16.05 -3.62
CA GLU A 327 23.78 -15.14 -3.23
C GLU A 327 24.97 -15.18 -4.21
N ARG A 328 25.20 -16.30 -4.89
CA ARG A 328 26.20 -16.44 -5.96
C ARG A 328 26.02 -15.40 -7.06
N LEU A 329 24.75 -15.03 -7.38
CA LEU A 329 24.43 -13.98 -8.33
C LEU A 329 24.28 -12.63 -7.62
N SER A 330 23.39 -12.54 -6.62
CA SER A 330 23.01 -11.27 -6.02
C SER A 330 24.15 -10.55 -5.31
N ASN A 331 25.01 -11.27 -4.58
CA ASN A 331 26.17 -10.71 -3.87
C ASN A 331 27.49 -10.90 -4.65
N GLY A 332 27.46 -11.79 -5.66
CA GLY A 332 28.63 -12.20 -6.47
C GLY A 332 28.77 -11.49 -7.80
N ILE A 333 28.49 -12.24 -8.89
CA ILE A 333 28.77 -11.77 -10.26
C ILE A 333 27.93 -10.56 -10.68
N CYS A 334 26.68 -10.44 -10.20
CA CYS A 334 25.82 -9.31 -10.52
C CYS A 334 26.15 -8.07 -9.68
N SER A 335 26.57 -8.25 -8.42
CA SER A 335 26.86 -7.11 -7.53
C SER A 335 28.02 -6.26 -8.07
N LEU A 336 27.83 -4.94 -8.15
CA LEU A 336 28.81 -3.97 -8.69
C LEU A 336 29.94 -3.70 -7.70
N ASN A 337 30.60 -4.77 -7.24
CA ASN A 337 31.73 -4.71 -6.32
C ASN A 337 32.89 -3.89 -6.85
N PRO A 338 33.66 -3.18 -6.00
CA PRO A 338 34.71 -2.27 -6.44
C PRO A 338 35.90 -3.02 -7.03
N ASN A 339 36.56 -2.37 -8.00
CA ASN A 339 37.81 -2.81 -8.65
C ASN A 339 37.74 -4.12 -9.45
N VAL A 340 36.52 -4.57 -9.81
CA VAL A 340 36.29 -5.72 -10.69
C VAL A 340 35.43 -5.31 -11.88
N ASP A 341 35.66 -5.98 -13.03
CA ASP A 341 34.86 -5.73 -14.22
C ASP A 341 33.47 -6.32 -14.03
N ARG A 342 32.44 -5.56 -14.41
CA ARG A 342 31.04 -5.95 -14.31
C ARG A 342 30.26 -5.58 -15.56
N LEU A 343 29.35 -6.46 -15.96
CA LEU A 343 28.39 -6.20 -17.03
C LEU A 343 27.24 -5.38 -16.49
N THR A 344 26.90 -4.33 -17.23
CA THR A 344 25.77 -3.45 -16.84
C THR A 344 24.88 -3.14 -18.03
N GLN A 345 23.65 -2.72 -17.74
CA GLN A 345 22.80 -1.98 -18.65
C GLN A 345 22.73 -0.53 -18.16
N SER A 346 22.94 0.41 -19.03
CA SER A 346 23.17 1.79 -18.65
C SER A 346 22.19 2.74 -19.34
N ALA A 347 21.74 3.73 -18.58
CA ALA A 347 21.07 4.92 -19.08
C ALA A 347 22.03 6.12 -18.92
N ILE A 348 22.53 6.63 -20.04
CA ILE A 348 23.43 7.79 -20.06
C ILE A 348 22.62 8.96 -20.55
N MET A 349 22.46 9.99 -19.72
CA MET A 349 21.54 11.10 -19.92
C MET A 349 22.27 12.44 -19.92
N GLU A 350 22.09 13.23 -20.97
CA GLU A 350 22.46 14.63 -20.97
C GLU A 350 21.31 15.46 -20.40
N ILE A 351 21.55 16.16 -19.28
CA ILE A 351 20.54 16.90 -18.53
C ILE A 351 20.89 18.40 -18.57
N ASP A 352 19.89 19.20 -18.96
CA ASP A 352 20.04 20.65 -19.04
C ASP A 352 19.94 21.33 -17.64
N ARG A 353 20.16 22.63 -17.60
CA ARG A 353 20.11 23.43 -16.37
C ARG A 353 18.72 23.53 -15.74
N LYS A 354 17.68 23.03 -16.43
CA LYS A 354 16.29 22.97 -15.92
C LYS A 354 15.91 21.57 -15.43
N GLY A 355 16.84 20.61 -15.50
CA GLY A 355 16.61 19.23 -15.11
C GLY A 355 16.00 18.35 -16.20
N LYS A 356 15.85 18.85 -17.43
CA LYS A 356 15.28 18.09 -18.55
C LYS A 356 16.35 17.25 -19.23
N VAL A 357 16.06 15.95 -19.44
CA VAL A 357 16.85 15.07 -20.29
C VAL A 357 16.68 15.52 -21.75
N VAL A 358 17.76 16.02 -22.37
CA VAL A 358 17.74 16.54 -23.76
C VAL A 358 18.30 15.55 -24.76
N LYS A 359 19.11 14.58 -24.28
CA LYS A 359 19.64 13.47 -25.06
C LYS A 359 19.89 12.30 -24.12
N HIS A 360 19.69 11.10 -24.61
CA HIS A 360 20.02 9.88 -23.86
C HIS A 360 20.53 8.76 -24.77
N TRP A 361 21.19 7.80 -24.14
CA TRP A 361 21.58 6.53 -24.72
C TRP A 361 21.29 5.43 -23.70
N ILE A 362 20.68 4.33 -24.15
CA ILE A 362 20.34 3.18 -23.34
C ILE A 362 20.92 1.93 -24.02
N GLY A 363 21.64 1.10 -23.26
CA GLY A 363 22.22 -0.11 -23.82
C GLY A 363 23.17 -0.82 -22.86
N GLN A 364 23.84 -1.83 -23.39
CA GLN A 364 24.74 -2.71 -22.64
C GLN A 364 26.13 -2.10 -22.54
N THR A 365 26.70 -2.13 -21.34
CA THR A 365 28.01 -1.57 -21.03
C THR A 365 28.87 -2.58 -20.23
N VAL A 366 30.18 -2.33 -20.16
CA VAL A 366 31.05 -2.92 -19.17
C VAL A 366 31.68 -1.81 -18.35
N ILE A 367 31.67 -1.95 -17.04
CA ILE A 367 32.19 -0.97 -16.10
C ILE A 367 33.17 -1.59 -15.11
N LYS A 368 33.92 -0.72 -14.43
CA LYS A 368 34.75 -1.07 -13.29
C LYS A 368 34.59 0.01 -12.23
N THR A 369 33.86 -0.30 -11.15
CA THR A 369 33.63 0.68 -10.09
C THR A 369 34.93 0.95 -9.31
N THR A 370 35.22 2.24 -9.09
CA THR A 370 36.46 2.68 -8.42
C THR A 370 36.33 2.63 -6.89
N PHE A 371 35.13 2.97 -6.39
CA PHE A 371 34.84 3.04 -4.94
C PHE A 371 33.46 2.42 -4.66
N ARG A 372 33.36 1.80 -3.49
CA ARG A 372 32.11 1.51 -2.82
C ARG A 372 31.91 2.53 -1.70
N MET A 373 31.02 3.48 -1.91
CA MET A 373 30.71 4.51 -0.93
C MET A 373 29.53 4.11 -0.06
N THR A 374 29.49 4.64 1.16
CA THR A 374 28.29 4.55 1.99
C THR A 374 27.56 5.88 1.99
N TYR A 375 26.23 5.84 2.20
CA TYR A 375 25.43 7.07 2.40
C TYR A 375 26.03 7.95 3.50
N SER A 376 26.50 7.35 4.62
CA SER A 376 27.13 8.06 5.72
C SER A 376 28.38 8.80 5.28
N ASP A 377 29.28 8.12 4.55
CA ASP A 377 30.53 8.74 4.08
C ASP A 377 30.25 9.91 3.14
N VAL A 378 29.29 9.76 2.21
CA VAL A 378 28.94 10.83 1.27
C VAL A 378 28.24 11.99 1.99
N ASN A 379 27.37 11.72 2.97
CA ASN A 379 26.76 12.77 3.80
C ASN A 379 27.83 13.54 4.61
N ASP A 380 28.85 12.84 5.15
CA ASP A 380 29.98 13.44 5.84
C ASP A 380 30.83 14.32 4.88
N MET A 381 31.05 13.86 3.65
CA MET A 381 31.75 14.66 2.62
C MET A 381 30.97 15.94 2.30
N ILE A 382 29.65 15.85 2.11
CA ILE A 382 28.76 16.99 1.84
C ILE A 382 28.76 17.96 3.05
N ALA A 383 28.83 17.43 4.26
CA ALA A 383 28.92 18.23 5.49
C ALA A 383 30.31 18.89 5.69
N GLY A 384 31.31 18.55 4.85
CA GLY A 384 32.65 19.12 4.87
C GLY A 384 33.61 18.45 5.85
N ASN A 385 33.41 17.16 6.14
CA ASN A 385 34.35 16.35 6.94
C ASN A 385 35.70 16.24 6.22
N GLN A 386 36.74 16.83 6.80
CA GLN A 386 38.05 16.92 6.15
C GLN A 386 38.75 15.60 5.96
N GLU A 387 38.55 14.66 6.88
CA GLU A 387 39.09 13.29 6.77
C GLU A 387 38.50 12.54 5.58
N LYS A 388 37.15 12.58 5.44
CA LYS A 388 36.47 11.93 4.30
C LYS A 388 36.81 12.61 2.96
N LEU A 389 36.89 13.94 2.93
CA LEU A 389 37.30 14.69 1.74
C LEU A 389 38.74 14.35 1.31
N ALA A 390 39.64 14.13 2.26
CA ALA A 390 41.02 13.73 1.96
C ALA A 390 41.09 12.28 1.46
N THR A 391 40.37 11.36 2.10
CA THR A 391 40.33 9.94 1.75
C THR A 391 39.76 9.72 0.35
N TYR A 392 38.66 10.40 0.02
CA TYR A 392 37.93 10.24 -1.25
C TYR A 392 38.17 11.40 -2.24
N LYS A 393 39.33 12.01 -2.19
CA LYS A 393 39.69 13.21 -3.00
C LYS A 393 39.37 13.07 -4.49
N ALA A 394 39.51 11.84 -5.04
CA ALA A 394 39.27 11.59 -6.46
C ALA A 394 37.83 11.82 -6.92
N ILE A 395 36.84 11.63 -6.04
CA ILE A 395 35.42 11.74 -6.35
C ILE A 395 34.77 12.99 -5.79
N VAL A 396 35.48 13.82 -5.02
CA VAL A 396 34.94 15.10 -4.49
C VAL A 396 34.30 15.96 -5.59
N PRO A 397 34.94 16.19 -6.77
CA PRO A 397 34.32 16.97 -7.83
C PRO A 397 33.03 16.35 -8.37
N SER A 398 32.95 15.01 -8.44
CA SER A 398 31.75 14.30 -8.84
C SER A 398 30.62 14.48 -7.82
N VAL A 399 30.91 14.35 -6.51
CA VAL A 399 29.90 14.55 -5.45
C VAL A 399 29.35 16.00 -5.47
N GLU A 400 30.21 17.01 -5.70
CA GLU A 400 29.74 18.40 -5.83
C GLU A 400 28.79 18.60 -7.03
N LEU A 401 29.09 17.97 -8.18
CA LEU A 401 28.20 18.01 -9.35
C LEU A 401 26.89 17.25 -9.09
N MET A 402 26.97 16.12 -8.38
CA MET A 402 25.79 15.30 -8.03
C MET A 402 24.83 16.06 -7.13
N VAL A 403 25.31 16.75 -6.09
CA VAL A 403 24.47 17.59 -5.22
C VAL A 403 23.75 18.66 -6.05
N LYS A 404 24.48 19.34 -6.94
CA LYS A 404 23.90 20.36 -7.81
C LYS A 404 22.85 19.80 -8.77
N LEU A 405 23.10 18.61 -9.33
CA LEU A 405 22.14 17.96 -10.21
C LEU A 405 20.90 17.52 -9.44
N HIS A 406 21.06 16.94 -8.24
CA HIS A 406 19.98 16.58 -7.35
C HIS A 406 19.03 17.76 -7.08
N GLU A 407 19.60 18.92 -6.64
CA GLU A 407 18.82 20.15 -6.40
C GLU A 407 18.03 20.57 -7.66
N THR A 408 18.63 20.42 -8.85
CA THR A 408 17.99 20.76 -10.13
C THR A 408 16.84 19.81 -10.46
N LEU A 409 17.04 18.49 -10.28
CA LEU A 409 16.03 17.47 -10.55
C LEU A 409 14.87 17.57 -9.54
N GLU A 410 15.18 17.78 -8.26
CA GLU A 410 14.16 17.98 -7.21
C GLU A 410 13.28 19.18 -7.51
N ALA A 411 13.90 20.34 -7.87
CA ALA A 411 13.18 21.54 -8.26
C ALA A 411 12.30 21.32 -9.50
N MET A 412 12.79 20.56 -10.49
CA MET A 412 12.03 20.22 -11.70
C MET A 412 10.83 19.34 -11.36
N ARG A 413 11.02 18.27 -10.56
CA ARG A 413 9.92 17.39 -10.14
C ARG A 413 8.88 18.14 -9.32
N TYR A 414 9.32 18.96 -8.37
CA TYR A 414 8.40 19.81 -7.60
C TYR A 414 7.55 20.69 -8.52
N LYS A 415 8.16 21.34 -9.50
CA LYS A 415 7.48 22.24 -10.45
C LYS A 415 6.44 21.53 -11.33
N ARG A 416 6.60 20.23 -11.59
CA ARG A 416 5.63 19.47 -12.40
C ARG A 416 4.55 18.79 -11.57
N GLY A 417 4.51 19.01 -10.24
CA GLY A 417 3.45 18.51 -9.37
C GLY A 417 3.81 17.25 -8.55
N ALA A 418 5.07 16.81 -8.52
CA ALA A 418 5.44 15.64 -7.71
C ALA A 418 5.12 15.87 -6.23
N LEU A 419 4.38 14.94 -5.63
CA LEU A 419 4.04 14.98 -4.21
C LEU A 419 5.19 14.33 -3.41
N ASN A 420 5.79 15.10 -2.51
CA ASN A 420 6.84 14.60 -1.64
C ASN A 420 6.25 14.21 -0.28
N PHE A 421 6.19 12.90 -0.02
CA PHE A 421 5.72 12.36 1.26
C PHE A 421 6.94 11.99 2.11
N ASP A 422 7.30 12.85 3.04
CA ASP A 422 8.36 12.57 4.02
C ASP A 422 7.73 11.73 5.16
N THR A 423 7.92 10.41 5.12
CA THR A 423 7.47 9.49 6.18
C THR A 423 8.65 9.07 7.04
N SER A 424 8.46 9.07 8.35
CA SER A 424 9.45 8.55 9.28
C SER A 424 9.47 7.02 9.23
N GLU A 425 10.62 6.43 8.95
CA GLU A 425 10.82 4.98 8.98
C GLU A 425 11.59 4.61 10.24
N ALA A 426 11.24 3.48 10.86
CA ALA A 426 11.98 2.90 11.98
C ALA A 426 12.99 1.86 11.49
N LYS A 427 14.17 1.84 12.12
CA LYS A 427 15.11 0.72 12.05
C LYS A 427 15.10 -0.01 13.40
N ILE A 428 14.59 -1.23 13.42
CA ILE A 428 14.63 -2.09 14.61
C ILE A 428 16.00 -2.75 14.66
N ILE A 429 16.69 -2.58 15.78
CA ILE A 429 17.98 -3.19 16.03
C ILE A 429 17.77 -4.46 16.83
N VAL A 430 18.22 -5.59 16.30
CA VAL A 430 18.17 -6.89 16.97
C VAL A 430 19.55 -7.35 17.43
N ASN A 431 19.60 -8.14 18.51
CA ASN A 431 20.82 -8.79 18.97
C ASN A 431 21.06 -10.11 18.19
N LYS A 432 22.10 -10.87 18.55
CA LYS A 432 22.44 -12.14 17.91
C LYS A 432 21.38 -13.24 18.07
N ASP A 433 20.52 -13.10 19.06
CA ASP A 433 19.42 -14.01 19.35
C ASP A 433 18.11 -13.57 18.65
N GLY A 434 18.16 -12.56 17.77
CA GLY A 434 17.01 -12.04 17.03
C GLY A 434 16.04 -11.20 17.89
N LEU A 435 16.42 -10.87 19.16
CA LEU A 435 15.61 -10.08 20.06
C LEU A 435 15.81 -8.58 19.77
N PRO A 436 14.73 -7.77 19.72
CA PRO A 436 14.84 -6.34 19.50
C PRO A 436 15.40 -5.66 20.75
N VAL A 437 16.47 -4.86 20.57
CA VAL A 437 17.17 -4.15 21.65
C VAL A 437 17.00 -2.62 21.55
N ASP A 438 16.69 -2.08 20.38
CA ASP A 438 16.46 -0.65 20.18
C ASP A 438 15.60 -0.42 18.92
N ILE A 439 14.87 0.71 18.90
CA ILE A 439 14.10 1.19 17.74
C ILE A 439 14.54 2.62 17.44
N GLN A 440 15.22 2.81 16.32
CA GLN A 440 15.79 4.08 15.90
C GLN A 440 15.05 4.65 14.68
N LEU A 441 14.87 5.98 14.67
CA LEU A 441 14.37 6.64 13.46
C LEU A 441 15.45 6.64 12.39
N ARG A 442 15.12 6.18 11.20
CA ARG A 442 15.98 6.27 10.02
C ARG A 442 15.97 7.71 9.50
N GLN A 443 17.09 8.39 9.64
CA GLN A 443 17.26 9.72 9.06
C GLN A 443 17.77 9.59 7.63
N ARG A 444 17.00 10.11 6.67
CA ARG A 444 17.39 10.18 5.25
C ARG A 444 18.19 11.45 5.02
N GLY A 445 19.48 11.31 4.69
CA GLY A 445 20.37 12.42 4.38
C GLY A 445 20.23 12.92 2.94
N ILE A 446 21.15 13.83 2.54
CA ILE A 446 21.20 14.35 1.17
C ILE A 446 21.65 13.24 0.21
N ALA A 447 22.57 12.35 0.63
CA ALA A 447 23.09 11.29 -0.23
C ALA A 447 22.00 10.31 -0.66
N GLU A 448 21.10 9.89 0.26
CA GLU A 448 19.98 9.01 -0.04
C GLU A 448 19.01 9.64 -1.05
N ARG A 449 18.60 10.88 -0.83
CA ARG A 449 17.71 11.62 -1.73
C ARG A 449 18.33 11.92 -3.09
N MET A 450 19.63 12.07 -3.13
CA MET A 450 20.41 12.30 -4.36
C MET A 450 20.39 11.05 -5.24
N ILE A 451 20.70 9.88 -4.69
CA ILE A 451 20.65 8.61 -5.41
C ILE A 451 19.23 8.31 -5.88
N GLU A 452 18.25 8.48 -5.01
CA GLU A 452 16.82 8.36 -5.39
C GLU A 452 16.49 9.26 -6.60
N SER A 453 16.95 10.51 -6.62
CA SER A 453 16.71 11.43 -7.75
C SER A 453 17.30 10.92 -9.06
N PHE A 454 18.47 10.27 -9.02
CA PHE A 454 19.11 9.72 -10.22
C PHE A 454 18.43 8.45 -10.69
N MET A 455 18.01 7.58 -9.78
CA MET A 455 17.24 6.39 -10.11
C MET A 455 15.88 6.75 -10.71
N LEU A 456 15.20 7.75 -10.16
CA LEU A 456 13.95 8.26 -10.73
C LEU A 456 14.16 8.79 -12.16
N ALA A 457 15.25 9.57 -12.41
CA ALA A 457 15.54 10.08 -13.74
C ALA A 457 15.84 8.96 -14.76
N ALA A 458 16.57 7.90 -14.36
CA ALA A 458 16.83 6.75 -15.21
C ALA A 458 15.56 5.96 -15.52
N ASN A 459 14.72 5.68 -14.50
CA ASN A 459 13.45 4.98 -14.66
C ASN A 459 12.50 5.72 -15.61
N GLU A 460 12.39 7.05 -15.48
CA GLU A 460 11.58 7.89 -16.37
C GLU A 460 12.15 7.89 -17.82
N CYS A 461 13.47 8.03 -17.95
CA CYS A 461 14.15 8.04 -19.25
C CYS A 461 13.94 6.74 -20.04
N VAL A 462 14.08 5.58 -19.37
CA VAL A 462 13.86 4.26 -19.97
C VAL A 462 12.39 4.10 -20.37
N ALA A 463 11.46 4.45 -19.49
CA ALA A 463 10.03 4.35 -19.79
C ALA A 463 9.61 5.23 -20.97
N GLU A 464 10.06 6.48 -20.99
CA GLU A 464 9.77 7.44 -22.09
C GLU A 464 10.38 6.95 -23.43
N HIS A 465 11.56 6.35 -23.39
CA HIS A 465 12.22 5.83 -24.60
C HIS A 465 11.38 4.76 -25.29
N PHE A 466 10.93 3.73 -24.56
CA PHE A 466 10.17 2.63 -25.13
C PHE A 466 8.72 3.02 -25.46
N ALA A 467 8.10 3.90 -24.68
CA ALA A 467 6.79 4.46 -25.00
C ALA A 467 6.79 5.21 -26.34
N LYS A 468 7.86 5.96 -26.63
CA LYS A 468 8.00 6.69 -27.92
C LYS A 468 8.27 5.77 -29.12
N LEU A 469 8.78 4.56 -28.88
CA LEU A 469 8.97 3.55 -29.92
C LEU A 469 7.70 2.76 -30.21
N ASP A 470 6.63 2.95 -29.40
CA ASP A 470 5.35 2.25 -29.49
C ASP A 470 5.53 0.70 -29.40
N LEU A 471 6.43 0.28 -28.51
CA LEU A 471 6.72 -1.13 -28.23
C LEU A 471 6.01 -1.59 -26.96
N PRO A 472 5.51 -2.84 -26.90
CA PRO A 472 5.00 -3.43 -25.65
C PRO A 472 6.01 -3.27 -24.53
N PHE A 473 5.57 -2.74 -23.39
CA PHE A 473 6.47 -2.45 -22.28
C PHE A 473 5.76 -2.58 -20.93
N ILE A 474 6.51 -2.81 -19.85
CA ILE A 474 5.96 -2.85 -18.51
C ILE A 474 6.19 -1.51 -17.82
N TYR A 475 5.12 -0.90 -17.34
CA TYR A 475 5.12 0.38 -16.64
C TYR A 475 4.86 0.19 -15.15
N ARG A 476 5.38 1.11 -14.33
CA ARG A 476 4.99 1.31 -12.94
C ARG A 476 4.02 2.46 -12.88
N ILE A 477 2.75 2.18 -12.74
CA ILE A 477 1.70 3.20 -12.76
C ILE A 477 1.20 3.54 -11.35
N HIS A 478 0.79 4.79 -11.18
CA HIS A 478 0.11 5.28 -10.00
C HIS A 478 -1.03 6.19 -10.45
N GLU A 479 -2.24 5.65 -10.43
CA GLU A 479 -3.43 6.34 -10.92
C GLU A 479 -3.83 7.50 -9.99
N GLU A 480 -4.63 8.43 -10.50
CA GLU A 480 -5.18 9.53 -9.71
C GLU A 480 -6.01 9.02 -8.53
N PRO A 481 -6.02 9.74 -7.39
CA PRO A 481 -6.82 9.37 -6.24
C PRO A 481 -8.31 9.40 -6.56
N LYS A 482 -9.07 8.44 -6.06
CA LYS A 482 -10.54 8.44 -6.21
C LYS A 482 -11.13 9.69 -5.56
N SER A 483 -12.05 10.36 -6.27
CA SER A 483 -12.67 11.61 -5.82
C SER A 483 -13.29 11.51 -4.42
N GLU A 484 -13.84 10.36 -4.04
CA GLU A 484 -14.43 10.11 -2.72
C GLU A 484 -13.39 10.12 -1.59
N LYS A 485 -12.22 9.50 -1.81
CA LYS A 485 -11.12 9.51 -0.84
C LYS A 485 -10.51 10.89 -0.70
N LEU A 486 -10.34 11.58 -1.84
CA LEU A 486 -9.80 12.93 -1.86
C LEU A 486 -10.76 13.93 -1.20
N GLN A 487 -12.10 13.76 -1.35
CA GLN A 487 -13.09 14.58 -0.65
C GLN A 487 -12.97 14.42 0.88
N LYS A 488 -12.75 13.21 1.39
CA LYS A 488 -12.52 12.98 2.82
C LYS A 488 -11.29 13.73 3.32
N PHE A 489 -10.21 13.72 2.55
CA PHE A 489 -9.01 14.51 2.85
C PHE A 489 -9.31 16.02 2.87
N ILE A 490 -10.00 16.55 1.85
CA ILE A 490 -10.39 17.97 1.76
C ILE A 490 -11.25 18.39 2.96
N ASP A 491 -12.25 17.58 3.31
CA ASP A 491 -13.12 17.82 4.48
C ASP A 491 -12.31 17.85 5.77
N TYR A 492 -11.34 16.94 5.89
CA TYR A 492 -10.46 16.88 7.04
C TYR A 492 -9.55 18.11 7.13
N ALA A 493 -8.84 18.48 6.05
CA ALA A 493 -8.01 19.68 5.98
C ALA A 493 -8.83 20.94 6.32
N THR A 494 -10.06 21.03 5.80
CA THR A 494 -10.98 22.13 6.11
C THR A 494 -11.34 22.19 7.61
N SER A 495 -11.37 21.06 8.32
CA SER A 495 -11.64 21.02 9.76
C SER A 495 -10.55 21.71 10.60
N PHE A 496 -9.33 21.82 10.08
CA PHE A 496 -8.23 22.63 10.65
C PHE A 496 -8.33 24.13 10.28
N GLY A 497 -9.35 24.52 9.51
CA GLY A 497 -9.50 25.91 9.05
C GLY A 497 -8.67 26.23 7.80
N LEU A 498 -8.19 25.21 7.10
CA LEU A 498 -7.43 25.38 5.88
C LEU A 498 -8.37 25.57 4.69
N THR A 499 -8.03 26.51 3.82
CA THR A 499 -8.74 26.69 2.55
C THR A 499 -8.08 25.82 1.50
N VAL A 500 -8.87 24.88 0.94
CA VAL A 500 -8.46 24.03 -0.19
C VAL A 500 -9.06 24.60 -1.45
N TYR A 501 -8.25 24.88 -2.47
CA TYR A 501 -8.69 25.42 -3.74
C TYR A 501 -9.00 24.30 -4.72
N GLY A 502 -10.25 24.15 -5.11
CA GLY A 502 -10.76 23.10 -6.00
C GLY A 502 -11.75 22.17 -5.32
N THR A 503 -12.31 21.27 -6.11
CA THR A 503 -13.18 20.17 -5.64
C THR A 503 -12.43 18.86 -5.76
N ALA A 504 -12.92 17.81 -5.12
CA ALA A 504 -12.30 16.47 -5.18
C ALA A 504 -12.11 15.92 -6.62
N SER A 505 -12.93 16.39 -7.57
CA SER A 505 -12.85 16.01 -8.99
C SER A 505 -12.05 16.99 -9.86
N SER A 506 -11.54 18.10 -9.31
CA SER A 506 -10.86 19.16 -10.10
C SER A 506 -9.64 19.74 -9.40
N ILE A 507 -9.25 19.26 -8.23
CA ILE A 507 -8.06 19.74 -7.53
C ILE A 507 -6.80 19.28 -8.28
N SER A 508 -5.91 20.23 -8.57
CA SER A 508 -4.63 19.92 -9.20
C SER A 508 -3.58 19.47 -8.16
N GLN A 509 -2.55 18.78 -8.64
CA GLN A 509 -1.38 18.41 -7.84
C GLN A 509 -0.71 19.65 -7.23
N ASP A 510 -0.58 20.74 -8.01
CA ASP A 510 -0.03 22.02 -7.53
C ASP A 510 -0.81 22.58 -6.33
N ALA A 511 -2.15 22.46 -6.34
CA ALA A 511 -2.98 22.93 -5.24
C ALA A 511 -2.79 22.07 -3.97
N LEU A 512 -2.53 20.75 -4.13
CA LEU A 512 -2.19 19.86 -3.02
C LEU A 512 -0.78 20.18 -2.48
N GLN A 513 0.20 20.40 -3.36
CA GLN A 513 1.55 20.81 -2.96
C GLN A 513 1.53 22.15 -2.20
N ASP A 514 0.83 23.16 -2.70
CA ASP A 514 0.68 24.47 -2.05
C ASP A 514 0.03 24.31 -0.65
N LEU A 515 -0.97 23.43 -0.53
CA LEU A 515 -1.58 23.13 0.75
C LEU A 515 -0.56 22.54 1.73
N MET A 516 0.21 21.53 1.30
CA MET A 516 1.21 20.86 2.15
C MET A 516 2.37 21.79 2.53
N GLU A 517 2.84 22.62 1.60
CA GLU A 517 3.89 23.61 1.89
C GLU A 517 3.43 24.67 2.91
N ARG A 518 2.16 25.10 2.84
CA ARG A 518 1.59 26.04 3.83
C ARG A 518 1.50 25.50 5.24
N VAL A 519 1.42 24.18 5.39
CA VAL A 519 1.24 23.53 6.70
C VAL A 519 2.50 22.84 7.23
N LYS A 520 3.61 22.82 6.49
CA LYS A 520 4.80 22.03 6.83
C LYS A 520 5.41 22.31 8.22
N ASP A 521 5.27 23.54 8.71
CA ASP A 521 5.77 23.94 10.02
C ASP A 521 4.69 23.88 11.13
N GLU A 522 3.49 23.38 10.80
CA GLU A 522 2.40 23.25 11.75
C GLU A 522 2.43 21.89 12.47
N PRO A 523 2.00 21.82 13.74
CA PRO A 523 2.02 20.58 14.52
C PRO A 523 1.21 19.41 13.94
N TYR A 524 0.35 19.67 12.95
CA TYR A 524 -0.52 18.69 12.28
C TYR A 524 -0.06 18.39 10.84
N ALA A 525 1.13 18.82 10.44
CA ALA A 525 1.67 18.60 9.09
C ALA A 525 1.78 17.10 8.76
N ASP A 526 2.41 16.31 9.64
CA ASP A 526 2.62 14.88 9.45
C ASP A 526 1.30 14.13 9.30
N VAL A 527 0.28 14.56 10.05
CA VAL A 527 -1.05 13.99 9.99
C VAL A 527 -1.73 14.26 8.65
N LEU A 528 -1.63 15.49 8.14
CA LEU A 528 -2.17 15.83 6.82
C LEU A 528 -1.42 15.09 5.72
N ASN A 529 -0.10 14.94 5.83
CA ASN A 529 0.70 14.11 4.93
C ASN A 529 0.20 12.67 4.90
N MET A 530 0.02 12.05 6.07
CA MET A 530 -0.49 10.69 6.17
C MET A 530 -1.91 10.56 5.60
N MET A 531 -2.81 11.52 5.88
CA MET A 531 -4.17 11.49 5.34
C MET A 531 -4.21 11.66 3.82
N LEU A 532 -3.35 12.53 3.28
CA LEU A 532 -3.19 12.68 1.84
C LEU A 532 -2.66 11.39 1.21
N LEU A 533 -1.63 10.78 1.80
CA LEU A 533 -1.08 9.49 1.35
C LEU A 533 -2.15 8.37 1.36
N ARG A 534 -2.95 8.28 2.42
CA ARG A 534 -4.07 7.30 2.51
C ARG A 534 -5.19 7.55 1.49
N SER A 535 -5.32 8.77 0.96
CA SER A 535 -6.27 9.08 -0.11
C SER A 535 -5.79 8.63 -1.50
N MET A 536 -4.47 8.40 -1.66
CA MET A 536 -3.87 7.96 -2.91
C MET A 536 -4.26 6.51 -3.25
N GLN A 537 -4.14 6.16 -4.52
CA GLN A 537 -4.18 4.79 -4.99
C GLN A 537 -2.85 4.08 -4.70
N GLN A 538 -2.82 2.76 -4.79
CA GLN A 538 -1.57 2.01 -4.74
C GLN A 538 -0.92 1.99 -6.12
N ALA A 539 0.39 2.20 -6.18
CA ALA A 539 1.14 1.99 -7.39
C ALA A 539 1.17 0.48 -7.72
N ARG A 540 1.14 0.13 -9.02
CA ARG A 540 1.15 -1.24 -9.52
C ARG A 540 1.88 -1.32 -10.85
N TYR A 541 2.23 -2.53 -11.28
CA TYR A 541 2.73 -2.77 -12.62
C TYR A 541 1.59 -2.95 -13.61
N SER A 542 1.79 -2.51 -14.86
CA SER A 542 0.79 -2.61 -15.93
C SER A 542 1.48 -2.60 -17.29
N GLU A 543 0.86 -3.26 -18.27
CA GLU A 543 1.21 -3.18 -19.68
C GLU A 543 0.78 -1.85 -20.32
N GLN A 544 -0.14 -1.14 -19.67
CA GLN A 544 -0.63 0.16 -20.14
C GLN A 544 -0.03 1.29 -19.32
N ASN A 545 0.40 2.34 -20.02
CA ASN A 545 0.89 3.55 -19.37
C ASN A 545 -0.29 4.43 -18.92
N HIS A 546 -0.43 4.62 -17.60
CA HIS A 546 -1.37 5.57 -16.99
C HIS A 546 -0.64 6.69 -16.24
N GLY A 547 0.68 6.82 -16.45
CA GLY A 547 1.52 7.76 -15.70
C GLY A 547 1.71 7.39 -14.23
N HIS A 548 2.41 8.24 -13.50
CA HIS A 548 2.65 8.06 -12.07
C HIS A 548 2.28 9.32 -11.30
N TYR A 549 1.05 9.38 -10.79
CA TYR A 549 0.48 10.56 -10.13
C TYR A 549 1.38 11.10 -9.01
N GLY A 550 1.84 10.28 -8.07
CA GLY A 550 2.65 10.73 -6.95
C GLY A 550 3.97 11.39 -7.38
N LEU A 551 4.58 10.96 -8.50
CA LEU A 551 5.81 11.52 -9.06
C LEU A 551 5.54 12.66 -10.05
N GLY A 552 4.29 12.89 -10.46
CA GLY A 552 3.93 13.79 -11.53
C GLY A 552 4.59 13.39 -12.87
N ALA A 553 4.87 12.10 -13.08
CA ALA A 553 5.57 11.58 -14.25
C ALA A 553 4.58 11.03 -15.28
N GLU A 554 4.78 11.40 -16.54
CA GLU A 554 3.97 10.90 -17.67
C GLU A 554 4.33 9.46 -18.02
N PHE A 555 5.62 9.10 -17.91
CA PHE A 555 6.15 7.76 -18.16
C PHE A 555 6.98 7.35 -16.98
N TYR A 556 6.75 6.13 -16.47
CA TYR A 556 7.55 5.59 -15.38
C TYR A 556 7.59 4.06 -15.41
N THR A 557 8.76 3.50 -15.17
CA THR A 557 9.00 2.07 -14.98
C THR A 557 10.00 1.84 -13.86
N HIS A 558 10.23 0.61 -13.50
CA HIS A 558 11.33 0.20 -12.66
C HIS A 558 12.41 -0.47 -13.51
N PHE A 559 13.62 0.08 -13.48
CA PHE A 559 14.80 -0.38 -14.25
C PHE A 559 16.03 -0.59 -13.35
N THR A 560 16.06 0.05 -12.19
CA THR A 560 17.28 0.29 -11.41
C THR A 560 17.61 -0.77 -10.36
N SER A 561 16.82 -1.87 -10.22
CA SER A 561 17.07 -2.88 -9.18
C SER A 561 16.72 -4.31 -9.63
N PRO A 562 17.36 -4.87 -10.69
CA PRO A 562 17.05 -6.20 -11.22
C PRO A 562 17.54 -7.37 -10.34
N ILE A 563 18.44 -7.14 -9.40
CA ILE A 563 18.87 -8.18 -8.43
C ILE A 563 17.70 -8.54 -7.49
N ARG A 564 16.88 -7.55 -7.14
CA ARG A 564 15.86 -7.69 -6.11
C ARG A 564 14.42 -7.48 -6.57
N ARG A 565 14.17 -7.11 -7.83
CA ARG A 565 12.81 -6.94 -8.39
C ARG A 565 12.71 -7.57 -9.78
N TYR A 566 11.77 -8.50 -9.93
CA TYR A 566 11.57 -9.18 -11.22
C TYR A 566 11.12 -8.23 -12.36
N PRO A 567 10.26 -7.23 -12.17
CA PRO A 567 9.92 -6.28 -13.23
C PRO A 567 11.13 -5.54 -13.81
N ASP A 568 12.12 -5.20 -12.98
CA ASP A 568 13.37 -4.58 -13.44
C ASP A 568 14.19 -5.55 -14.31
N LEU A 569 14.26 -6.81 -13.90
CA LEU A 569 14.90 -7.87 -14.69
C LEU A 569 14.20 -8.05 -16.05
N LEU A 570 12.86 -8.01 -16.07
CA LEU A 570 12.07 -8.06 -17.29
C LEU A 570 12.34 -6.84 -18.19
N VAL A 571 12.42 -5.64 -17.63
CA VAL A 571 12.81 -4.42 -18.37
C VAL A 571 14.18 -4.55 -18.97
N HIS A 572 15.17 -5.06 -18.23
CA HIS A 572 16.53 -5.32 -18.75
C HIS A 572 16.52 -6.31 -19.92
N ARG A 573 15.70 -7.34 -19.84
CA ARG A 573 15.50 -8.32 -20.92
C ARG A 573 14.91 -7.64 -22.16
N MET A 574 13.89 -6.80 -22.00
CA MET A 574 13.29 -6.03 -23.09
C MET A 574 14.30 -5.09 -23.75
N VAL A 575 15.08 -4.34 -22.95
CA VAL A 575 16.13 -3.44 -23.48
C VAL A 575 17.12 -4.22 -24.35
N ARG A 576 17.52 -5.42 -23.94
CA ARG A 576 18.42 -6.27 -24.69
C ARG A 576 17.80 -6.78 -25.99
N GLU A 577 16.62 -7.38 -25.90
CA GLU A 577 15.96 -8.07 -27.01
C GLU A 577 15.48 -7.08 -28.09
N TYR A 578 14.96 -5.93 -27.71
CA TYR A 578 14.56 -4.87 -28.63
C TYR A 578 15.75 -4.22 -29.35
N GLY A 579 16.95 -4.28 -28.77
CA GLY A 579 18.17 -3.85 -29.44
C GLY A 579 18.57 -4.73 -30.64
N HIS A 580 18.10 -5.99 -30.68
CA HIS A 580 18.44 -6.97 -31.72
C HIS A 580 17.30 -7.14 -32.76
N ASN A 581 16.08 -7.41 -32.35
CA ASN A 581 14.94 -7.64 -33.26
C ASN A 581 13.62 -7.18 -32.66
N PRO A 582 13.30 -5.88 -32.74
CA PRO A 582 12.11 -5.31 -32.08
C PRO A 582 10.79 -5.94 -32.53
N ALA A 583 10.62 -6.18 -33.83
CA ALA A 583 9.33 -6.65 -34.39
C ALA A 583 8.96 -8.07 -33.98
N GLU A 584 9.94 -8.99 -33.96
CA GLU A 584 9.71 -10.38 -33.53
C GLU A 584 9.44 -10.49 -32.04
N LYS A 585 10.17 -9.69 -31.24
CA LYS A 585 10.06 -9.72 -29.77
C LYS A 585 8.83 -8.99 -29.25
N ALA A 586 8.30 -8.01 -29.98
CA ALA A 586 7.10 -7.29 -29.58
C ALA A 586 5.90 -8.22 -29.38
N GLU A 587 5.64 -9.14 -30.33
CA GLU A 587 4.54 -10.12 -30.21
C GLU A 587 4.67 -11.01 -28.97
N HIS A 588 5.89 -11.45 -28.66
CA HIS A 588 6.15 -12.25 -27.45
C HIS A 588 5.86 -11.46 -26.18
N PHE A 589 6.42 -10.25 -26.06
CA PHE A 589 6.23 -9.44 -24.85
C PHE A 589 4.80 -8.96 -24.68
N GLU A 590 4.04 -8.67 -25.75
CA GLU A 590 2.62 -8.35 -25.67
C GLU A 590 1.81 -9.45 -24.98
N GLN A 591 2.19 -10.72 -25.20
CA GLN A 591 1.50 -11.86 -24.60
C GLN A 591 1.87 -12.10 -23.13
N VAL A 592 3.14 -11.87 -22.74
CA VAL A 592 3.62 -12.26 -21.39
C VAL A 592 3.53 -11.15 -20.34
N ILE A 593 3.63 -9.86 -20.75
CA ILE A 593 3.64 -8.73 -19.82
C ILE A 593 2.39 -8.65 -18.94
N PRO A 594 1.14 -8.82 -19.42
CA PRO A 594 -0.05 -8.64 -18.60
C PRO A 594 -0.04 -9.54 -17.36
N GLU A 595 0.29 -10.82 -17.52
CA GLU A 595 0.34 -11.77 -16.40
C GLU A 595 1.52 -11.50 -15.46
N LEU A 596 2.71 -11.17 -16.00
CA LEU A 596 3.89 -10.83 -15.20
C LEU A 596 3.69 -9.53 -14.41
N ALA A 597 3.01 -8.53 -14.97
CA ALA A 597 2.71 -7.28 -14.29
C ALA A 597 1.73 -7.50 -13.11
N LYS A 598 0.69 -8.31 -13.34
CA LYS A 598 -0.29 -8.69 -12.31
C LYS A 598 0.35 -9.49 -11.20
N SER A 599 1.13 -10.52 -11.54
CA SER A 599 1.84 -11.38 -10.60
C SER A 599 2.84 -10.58 -9.77
N SER A 600 3.69 -9.77 -10.40
CA SER A 600 4.68 -8.93 -9.71
C SER A 600 4.03 -7.95 -8.72
N SER A 601 2.88 -7.34 -9.08
CA SER A 601 2.16 -6.45 -8.17
C SER A 601 1.58 -7.20 -6.96
N SER A 602 1.14 -8.45 -7.14
CA SER A 602 0.66 -9.29 -6.05
C SER A 602 1.78 -9.73 -5.12
N LEU A 603 2.93 -10.15 -5.68
CA LEU A 603 4.10 -10.62 -4.94
C LEU A 603 4.78 -9.48 -4.16
N GLU A 604 4.86 -8.27 -4.74
CA GLU A 604 5.31 -7.07 -4.03
C GLU A 604 4.43 -6.78 -2.80
N ARG A 605 3.12 -6.87 -2.95
CA ARG A 605 2.18 -6.65 -1.84
C ARG A 605 2.36 -7.69 -0.74
N ARG A 606 2.53 -8.97 -1.10
CA ARG A 606 2.84 -10.05 -0.16
C ARG A 606 4.12 -9.78 0.62
N ALA A 607 5.17 -9.31 -0.04
CA ALA A 607 6.43 -8.94 0.60
C ALA A 607 6.24 -7.80 1.62
N ILE A 608 5.56 -6.71 1.21
CA ILE A 608 5.26 -5.57 2.09
C ILE A 608 4.43 -6.00 3.31
N ASP A 609 3.45 -6.87 3.12
CA ASP A 609 2.61 -7.36 4.22
C ASP A 609 3.43 -8.21 5.21
N ALA A 610 4.36 -9.04 4.71
CA ALA A 610 5.28 -9.81 5.56
C ALA A 610 6.24 -8.90 6.35
N GLU A 611 6.83 -7.90 5.70
CA GLU A 611 7.71 -6.91 6.34
C GLU A 611 6.98 -6.17 7.46
N ARG A 612 5.73 -5.72 7.21
CA ARG A 612 4.89 -5.04 8.21
C ARG A 612 4.50 -5.94 9.38
N GLU A 613 4.16 -7.21 9.11
CA GLU A 613 3.80 -8.15 10.17
C GLU A 613 5.00 -8.44 11.08
N VAL A 614 6.19 -8.66 10.51
CA VAL A 614 7.42 -8.84 11.27
C VAL A 614 7.78 -7.57 12.05
N GLU A 615 7.65 -6.39 11.45
CA GLU A 615 7.90 -5.11 12.12
C GLU A 615 6.96 -4.92 13.32
N ALA A 616 5.66 -5.15 13.15
CA ALA A 616 4.67 -5.05 14.21
C ALA A 616 4.95 -6.04 15.34
N MET A 617 5.30 -7.29 15.00
CA MET A 617 5.69 -8.34 15.96
C MET A 617 6.92 -7.92 16.78
N LYS A 618 7.98 -7.44 16.13
CA LYS A 618 9.22 -7.01 16.79
C LYS A 618 9.05 -5.73 17.61
N LYS A 619 8.23 -4.78 17.17
CA LYS A 619 7.85 -3.61 17.96
C LYS A 619 7.08 -4.00 19.22
N ALA A 620 6.12 -4.93 19.10
CA ALA A 620 5.38 -5.44 20.25
C ALA A 620 6.29 -6.22 21.22
N GLU A 621 7.21 -7.05 20.72
CA GLU A 621 8.22 -7.76 21.53
C GLU A 621 9.10 -6.78 22.32
N PHE A 622 9.62 -5.74 21.68
CA PHE A 622 10.39 -4.67 22.32
C PHE A 622 9.61 -3.99 23.44
N MET A 623 8.34 -3.70 23.22
CA MET A 623 7.51 -2.99 24.18
C MET A 623 7.09 -3.85 25.39
N GLN A 624 7.25 -5.17 25.39
CA GLN A 624 6.88 -6.04 26.51
C GLN A 624 7.61 -5.67 27.81
N GLU A 625 8.88 -5.26 27.73
CA GLU A 625 9.69 -4.86 28.88
C GLU A 625 9.21 -3.55 29.54
N PHE A 626 8.43 -2.74 28.81
CA PHE A 626 7.95 -1.44 29.25
C PHE A 626 6.50 -1.45 29.71
N VAL A 627 5.86 -2.61 29.85
CA VAL A 627 4.46 -2.70 30.31
C VAL A 627 4.32 -2.08 31.69
N GLY A 628 3.37 -1.16 31.84
CA GLY A 628 3.12 -0.38 33.05
C GLY A 628 3.78 0.99 33.09
N GLN A 629 4.67 1.32 32.16
CA GLN A 629 5.32 2.63 32.04
C GLN A 629 4.43 3.63 31.26
N GLU A 630 4.72 4.91 31.48
CA GLU A 630 4.02 6.02 30.83
C GLU A 630 4.90 6.69 29.77
N PHE A 631 4.28 7.10 28.66
CA PHE A 631 4.93 7.73 27.53
C PHE A 631 4.14 8.94 27.05
N ASP A 632 4.82 9.88 26.42
CA ASP A 632 4.21 10.93 25.63
C ASP A 632 4.18 10.49 24.16
N GLY A 633 3.03 10.63 23.50
CA GLY A 633 2.83 10.27 22.10
C GLY A 633 1.91 11.25 21.39
N VAL A 634 1.62 10.97 20.14
CA VAL A 634 0.72 11.75 19.28
C VAL A 634 -0.38 10.85 18.74
N VAL A 635 -1.63 11.33 18.75
CA VAL A 635 -2.74 10.58 18.16
C VAL A 635 -2.54 10.50 16.65
N SER A 636 -2.23 9.31 16.13
CA SER A 636 -1.97 9.03 14.71
C SER A 636 -3.25 8.76 13.94
N SER A 637 -4.28 8.19 14.60
CA SER A 637 -5.56 7.89 13.96
C SER A 637 -6.70 7.88 14.97
N VAL A 638 -7.89 8.29 14.52
CA VAL A 638 -9.13 8.23 15.31
C VAL A 638 -10.15 7.41 14.54
N VAL A 639 -10.62 6.34 15.16
CA VAL A 639 -11.57 5.40 14.59
C VAL A 639 -12.78 5.20 15.51
N LYS A 640 -13.82 4.57 15.00
CA LYS A 640 -15.05 4.35 15.77
C LYS A 640 -14.86 3.59 17.09
N PHE A 641 -13.85 2.69 17.12
CA PHE A 641 -13.56 1.84 18.28
C PHE A 641 -12.42 2.35 19.18
N GLY A 642 -11.77 3.50 18.84
CA GLY A 642 -10.72 4.07 19.69
C GLY A 642 -9.80 5.07 19.01
N LEU A 643 -8.62 5.25 19.60
CA LEU A 643 -7.54 6.08 19.08
C LEU A 643 -6.29 5.23 18.90
N PHE A 644 -5.58 5.43 17.80
CA PHE A 644 -4.19 4.99 17.70
C PHE A 644 -3.27 6.12 18.13
N VAL A 645 -2.25 5.77 18.88
CA VAL A 645 -1.24 6.71 19.39
C VAL A 645 0.13 6.22 18.97
N GLU A 646 0.89 7.09 18.34
CA GLU A 646 2.26 6.84 17.90
C GLU A 646 3.24 7.48 18.90
N LEU A 647 4.23 6.71 19.30
CA LEU A 647 5.35 7.15 20.15
C LEU A 647 6.47 7.77 19.30
N PRO A 648 7.41 8.53 19.90
CA PRO A 648 8.53 9.14 19.16
C PRO A 648 9.43 8.15 18.40
N ASN A 649 9.42 6.86 18.78
CA ASN A 649 10.14 5.76 18.12
C ASN A 649 9.30 5.02 17.09
N THR A 650 8.18 5.60 16.61
CA THR A 650 7.23 5.02 15.65
C THR A 650 6.45 3.79 16.11
N VAL A 651 6.52 3.45 17.39
CA VAL A 651 5.64 2.41 17.95
C VAL A 651 4.23 2.96 18.05
N GLU A 652 3.29 2.27 17.42
CA GLU A 652 1.87 2.63 17.44
C GLU A 652 1.09 1.64 18.32
N GLY A 653 0.14 2.16 19.12
CA GLY A 653 -0.73 1.33 19.95
C GLY A 653 -2.15 1.89 20.04
N LEU A 654 -3.10 1.04 20.45
CA LEU A 654 -4.52 1.33 20.52
C LEU A 654 -4.96 1.74 21.92
N ILE A 655 -5.64 2.87 22.05
CA ILE A 655 -6.52 3.15 23.19
C ILE A 655 -7.94 2.79 22.76
N HIS A 656 -8.44 1.63 23.18
CA HIS A 656 -9.80 1.23 22.87
C HIS A 656 -10.82 2.15 23.56
N VAL A 657 -11.92 2.48 22.87
CA VAL A 657 -12.94 3.44 23.39
C VAL A 657 -13.52 3.04 24.75
N THR A 658 -13.57 1.73 25.06
CA THR A 658 -14.02 1.23 26.38
C THR A 658 -13.03 1.55 27.53
N ASN A 659 -11.76 1.86 27.20
CA ASN A 659 -10.74 2.24 28.18
C ASN A 659 -10.69 3.75 28.43
N LEU A 660 -11.58 4.51 27.79
CA LEU A 660 -11.80 5.93 28.05
C LEU A 660 -12.82 6.12 29.17
N ASN A 661 -12.66 7.17 29.97
CA ASN A 661 -13.42 7.39 31.22
C ASN A 661 -14.92 7.71 31.04
N GLU A 662 -15.40 7.83 29.79
CA GLU A 662 -16.80 8.14 29.47
C GLU A 662 -17.18 7.61 28.09
N TYR A 663 -18.46 7.71 27.71
CA TYR A 663 -18.89 7.41 26.35
C TYR A 663 -18.42 8.50 25.38
N TYR A 664 -17.86 8.08 24.23
CA TYR A 664 -17.38 8.95 23.15
C TYR A 664 -18.15 8.67 21.85
N GLN A 665 -18.62 9.74 21.23
CA GLN A 665 -19.24 9.69 19.92
C GLN A 665 -18.16 9.95 18.83
N PHE A 666 -18.11 9.06 17.85
CA PHE A 666 -17.23 9.22 16.69
C PHE A 666 -17.89 10.11 15.64
N HIS A 667 -17.17 11.09 15.17
CA HIS A 667 -17.56 11.98 14.07
C HIS A 667 -16.69 11.69 12.85
N GLU A 668 -17.24 10.93 11.89
CA GLU A 668 -16.50 10.45 10.70
C GLU A 668 -15.94 11.60 9.84
N ARG A 669 -16.70 12.69 9.65
CA ARG A 669 -16.29 13.82 8.81
C ARG A 669 -15.07 14.57 9.35
N THR A 670 -14.88 14.62 10.66
CA THR A 670 -13.81 15.35 11.33
C THR A 670 -12.75 14.43 11.95
N LEU A 671 -12.94 13.11 11.85
CA LEU A 671 -12.12 12.08 12.48
C LEU A 671 -11.83 12.41 13.95
N THR A 672 -12.91 12.63 14.73
CA THR A 672 -12.79 12.98 16.15
C THR A 672 -13.67 12.08 17.01
N LEU A 673 -13.21 11.83 18.23
CA LEU A 673 -14.01 11.25 19.31
C LEU A 673 -14.39 12.35 20.29
N GLN A 674 -15.69 12.59 20.48
CA GLN A 674 -16.20 13.60 21.42
C GLN A 674 -16.88 12.95 22.60
N GLY A 675 -16.40 13.24 23.82
CA GLY A 675 -17.00 12.78 25.07
C GLY A 675 -18.36 13.41 25.31
N GLU A 676 -19.33 12.58 25.63
CA GLU A 676 -20.73 13.01 25.80
C GLU A 676 -20.92 13.88 27.04
N LYS A 677 -20.23 13.57 28.14
CA LYS A 677 -20.34 14.30 29.43
C LYS A 677 -19.38 15.47 29.52
N SER A 678 -18.10 15.24 29.22
CA SER A 678 -17.04 16.25 29.38
C SER A 678 -16.97 17.22 28.20
N GLY A 679 -17.53 16.86 27.02
CA GLY A 679 -17.31 17.55 25.76
C GLY A 679 -15.86 17.52 25.28
N ARG A 680 -15.01 16.67 25.87
CA ARG A 680 -13.63 16.48 25.47
C ARG A 680 -13.57 15.91 24.07
N VAL A 681 -12.67 16.41 23.26
CA VAL A 681 -12.49 15.94 21.87
C VAL A 681 -11.09 15.41 21.70
N PHE A 682 -10.95 14.17 21.26
CA PHE A 682 -9.72 13.61 20.74
C PHE A 682 -9.69 13.77 19.23
N ARG A 683 -8.54 14.17 18.70
CA ARG A 683 -8.32 14.35 17.26
C ARG A 683 -6.93 13.89 16.87
N VAL A 684 -6.75 13.58 15.61
CA VAL A 684 -5.45 13.23 15.04
C VAL A 684 -4.48 14.42 15.16
N GLY A 685 -3.18 14.13 15.41
CA GLY A 685 -2.15 15.15 15.64
C GLY A 685 -2.13 15.75 17.06
N GLN A 686 -2.99 15.28 17.96
CA GLN A 686 -3.02 15.75 19.33
C GLN A 686 -1.93 15.05 20.17
N PRO A 687 -1.07 15.78 20.88
CA PRO A 687 -0.20 15.19 21.87
C PRO A 687 -1.00 14.62 23.05
N ILE A 688 -0.61 13.45 23.53
CA ILE A 688 -1.34 12.69 24.54
C ILE A 688 -0.35 11.91 25.42
N ARG A 689 -0.63 11.87 26.74
CA ARG A 689 0.08 10.99 27.66
C ARG A 689 -0.64 9.65 27.76
N ILE A 690 0.13 8.57 27.64
CA ILE A 690 -0.40 7.23 27.68
C ILE A 690 0.36 6.36 28.67
N LYS A 691 -0.27 5.27 29.09
CA LYS A 691 0.36 4.17 29.84
C LYS A 691 0.24 2.90 28.99
N LEU A 692 1.36 2.23 28.81
CA LEU A 692 1.38 0.92 28.14
C LEU A 692 0.72 -0.14 29.04
N THR A 693 -0.34 -0.77 28.58
CA THR A 693 -1.11 -1.77 29.35
C THR A 693 -0.84 -3.20 28.90
N ARG A 694 -0.59 -3.39 27.60
CA ARG A 694 -0.30 -4.69 27.01
C ARG A 694 0.54 -4.53 25.76
N ALA A 695 1.46 -5.46 25.56
CA ALA A 695 2.16 -5.66 24.29
C ALA A 695 2.21 -7.17 24.01
N ASP A 696 1.73 -7.59 22.87
CA ASP A 696 1.57 -9.01 22.53
C ASP A 696 2.35 -9.31 21.24
N LYS A 697 3.49 -9.98 21.39
CA LYS A 697 4.34 -10.40 20.28
C LYS A 697 3.60 -11.27 19.26
N MET A 698 2.68 -12.14 19.72
CA MET A 698 2.01 -13.10 18.84
C MET A 698 1.02 -12.43 17.88
N THR A 699 0.42 -11.33 18.30
CA THR A 699 -0.57 -10.59 17.51
C THR A 699 -0.03 -9.28 16.92
N GLY A 700 1.18 -8.85 17.37
CA GLY A 700 1.72 -7.52 17.06
C GLY A 700 0.92 -6.38 17.70
N GLU A 701 -0.08 -6.66 18.55
CA GLU A 701 -0.97 -5.65 19.13
C GLU A 701 -0.32 -5.01 20.38
N ILE A 702 -0.44 -3.68 20.45
CA ILE A 702 0.00 -2.87 21.59
C ILE A 702 -1.21 -2.06 22.07
N ASP A 703 -1.54 -2.19 23.36
CA ASP A 703 -2.65 -1.49 23.99
C ASP A 703 -2.15 -0.42 24.96
N PHE A 704 -2.74 0.75 24.83
CA PHE A 704 -2.48 1.89 25.71
C PHE A 704 -3.72 2.26 26.52
N ALA A 705 -3.49 2.88 27.69
CA ALA A 705 -4.49 3.59 28.45
C ALA A 705 -4.18 5.10 28.46
N HIS A 706 -5.19 5.93 28.37
CA HIS A 706 -5.04 7.37 28.48
C HIS A 706 -4.68 7.77 29.93
N VAL A 707 -3.64 8.61 30.09
CA VAL A 707 -3.26 9.21 31.38
C VAL A 707 -3.58 10.71 31.32
N PRO A 708 -4.48 11.23 32.18
CA PRO A 708 -4.76 12.64 32.24
C PRO A 708 -3.50 13.47 32.58
N SER A 709 -3.16 14.45 31.79
CA SER A 709 -1.93 15.24 31.93
C SER A 709 -2.13 16.70 31.52
N GLU A 710 -1.08 17.53 31.72
CA GLU A 710 -1.07 18.92 31.26
C GLU A 710 -1.18 19.04 29.72
N LEU A 711 -0.79 18.02 28.97
CA LEU A 711 -0.97 17.96 27.50
C LEU A 711 -2.43 18.10 27.10
N ASP A 712 -3.36 17.63 27.94
CA ASP A 712 -4.79 17.80 27.75
C ASP A 712 -5.26 19.26 27.85
N LEU A 713 -4.47 20.13 28.54
CA LEU A 713 -4.78 21.56 28.74
C LEU A 713 -4.29 22.44 27.59
N VAL A 714 -3.31 21.99 26.82
CA VAL A 714 -2.80 22.72 25.64
C VAL A 714 -3.90 22.94 24.61
N GLU A 715 -4.83 22.01 24.50
CA GLU A 715 -5.98 22.11 23.59
C GLU A 715 -7.02 23.17 24.03
N LYS A 716 -7.20 23.36 25.35
CA LYS A 716 -8.07 24.43 25.87
C LYS A 716 -7.54 25.82 25.51
N ASN A 717 -6.22 25.98 25.53
CA ASN A 717 -5.57 27.24 25.21
C ASN A 717 -5.57 27.52 23.68
N LEU A 718 -5.45 26.51 22.84
CA LEU A 718 -5.59 26.63 21.38
C LEU A 718 -7.03 26.99 20.97
N LYS A 719 -8.04 26.40 21.62
CA LYS A 719 -9.46 26.79 21.44
C LYS A 719 -9.74 28.24 21.88
N ALA A 720 -9.11 28.68 22.95
CA ALA A 720 -9.25 30.07 23.43
C ALA A 720 -8.59 31.06 22.46
N LYS A 721 -7.40 30.76 21.92
CA LYS A 721 -6.74 31.56 20.87
C LYS A 721 -7.54 31.61 19.56
N ARG A 722 -8.13 30.49 19.13
CA ARG A 722 -8.99 30.43 17.92
C ARG A 722 -10.28 31.24 18.08
N LYS A 723 -10.92 31.18 19.25
CA LYS A 723 -12.09 32.04 19.55
C LYS A 723 -11.74 33.54 19.52
N THR A 724 -10.61 33.92 20.03
CA THR A 724 -10.15 35.32 19.99
C THR A 724 -9.80 35.78 18.57
N MET A 725 -9.19 34.92 17.73
CA MET A 725 -8.94 35.25 16.33
C MET A 725 -10.22 35.34 15.48
N SER A 726 -11.19 34.45 15.71
CA SER A 726 -12.48 34.53 15.00
C SER A 726 -13.33 35.75 15.40
N HIS A 727 -13.19 36.23 16.64
CA HIS A 727 -13.83 37.47 17.10
C HIS A 727 -13.11 38.72 16.57
N SER A 728 -11.78 38.70 16.43
CA SER A 728 -11.03 39.82 15.87
C SER A 728 -11.25 40.02 14.37
N ASN A 729 -11.54 38.98 13.64
CA ASN A 729 -11.90 39.06 12.21
C ASN A 729 -13.36 39.53 12.02
N ARG A 730 -14.30 39.16 12.89
CA ARG A 730 -15.68 39.69 12.85
C ARG A 730 -15.76 41.18 13.18
N ASP A 731 -14.93 41.65 14.12
CA ASP A 731 -14.85 43.06 14.50
C ASP A 731 -14.16 43.94 13.42
N ARG A 732 -13.37 43.35 12.51
CA ARG A 732 -12.79 44.06 11.35
C ARG A 732 -13.78 44.22 10.21
N ASP A 733 -14.63 43.23 9.95
CA ASP A 733 -15.69 43.31 8.92
C ASP A 733 -16.85 44.23 9.35
N ASP A 734 -17.19 44.31 10.65
CA ASP A 734 -18.24 45.21 11.14
C ASP A 734 -17.81 46.69 11.20
N ARG A 735 -16.53 47.03 11.20
CA ARG A 735 -16.03 48.39 11.17
C ARG A 735 -15.93 49.01 9.78
N SER A 736 -15.99 48.22 8.71
CA SER A 736 -16.02 48.71 7.32
C SER A 736 -17.42 49.04 6.80
N GLY A 737 -18.49 48.71 7.54
CA GLY A 737 -19.89 48.81 7.13
C GLY A 737 -20.71 49.99 7.68
N ARG A 738 -20.12 50.86 8.56
CA ARG A 738 -20.88 52.02 9.13
C ARG A 738 -20.21 53.34 8.84
N GLY A 739 -20.55 53.91 7.71
CA GLY A 739 -20.18 55.33 7.43
C GLY A 739 -20.55 55.79 6.03
N ARG A 740 -21.85 56.07 5.80
CA ARG A 740 -22.37 57.22 5.06
C ARG A 740 -23.76 56.95 4.49
N GLY A 741 -24.74 57.29 5.26
CA GLY A 741 -26.07 57.57 4.75
C GLY A 741 -26.42 59.04 5.07
N LYS A 742 -26.86 59.72 4.05
CA LYS A 742 -27.62 60.97 3.93
C LYS A 742 -26.91 62.15 3.28
N ASN A 743 -27.12 62.43 2.03
CA ASN A 743 -28.12 63.39 1.60
C ASN A 743 -28.09 63.69 0.06
N ARG A 744 -29.24 63.49 -0.53
CA ARG A 744 -29.96 64.41 -1.45
C ARG A 744 -29.38 64.93 -2.75
N LYS A 745 -30.14 64.53 -3.75
CA LYS A 745 -30.76 65.36 -4.85
C LYS A 745 -29.92 65.75 -6.10
N LYS A 746 -30.42 65.14 -7.17
CA LYS A 746 -30.89 65.77 -8.42
C LYS A 746 -29.93 66.32 -9.44
N GLU A 747 -30.29 65.90 -10.67
CA GLU A 747 -30.12 66.50 -11.99
C GLU A 747 -28.79 66.24 -12.68
N ALA A 748 -28.79 65.50 -13.71
CA ALA A 748 -29.29 65.62 -15.08
C ALA A 748 -28.18 66.04 -16.06
N VAL A 749 -28.10 65.29 -17.16
CA VAL A 749 -27.74 65.67 -18.53
C VAL A 749 -26.28 65.97 -18.88
N GLY A 750 -25.82 65.26 -19.90
CA GLY A 750 -24.96 65.84 -20.93
C GLY A 750 -23.69 65.07 -21.22
N ARG A 751 -23.70 64.22 -22.19
CA ARG A 751 -22.88 64.15 -23.41
C ARG A 751 -21.48 64.80 -23.33
N ASP A 752 -20.50 64.09 -23.68
CA ASP A 752 -19.88 63.96 -24.98
C ASP A 752 -18.34 64.01 -24.95
N SER A 753 -17.76 63.11 -25.68
CA SER A 753 -16.53 63.18 -26.47
C SER A 753 -15.24 63.75 -25.91
N GLY A 754 -14.20 62.99 -26.18
CA GLY A 754 -12.98 63.57 -26.81
C GLY A 754 -11.65 63.26 -26.16
N ARG A 755 -11.00 62.27 -26.69
CA ARG A 755 -9.65 62.30 -27.31
C ARG A 755 -8.53 63.13 -26.67
N HIS A 756 -7.43 62.40 -26.58
CA HIS A 756 -6.07 62.79 -26.95
C HIS A 756 -5.02 63.14 -25.89
N LYS A 757 -4.06 62.23 -25.89
CA LYS A 757 -2.62 62.47 -26.15
C LYS A 757 -1.67 62.99 -25.05
N SER A 758 -0.64 62.14 -24.90
CA SER A 758 0.81 62.51 -24.82
C SER A 758 1.28 63.30 -23.61
N GLY A 759 2.23 62.82 -22.90
CA GLY A 759 3.62 62.81 -23.24
C GLY A 759 4.51 63.03 -22.04
N LYS A 760 5.59 62.31 -22.01
CA LYS A 760 6.94 62.69 -21.63
C LYS A 760 7.35 62.98 -20.14
N ASP A 761 8.28 62.10 -19.80
CA ASP A 761 9.59 62.37 -19.21
C ASP A 761 9.73 63.19 -17.95
N SER A 762 10.32 62.57 -16.92
CA SER A 762 11.62 63.00 -16.47
C SER A 762 12.25 62.08 -15.41
N LYS A 763 13.56 61.91 -15.60
CA LYS A 763 14.61 61.26 -14.85
C LYS A 763 14.74 61.78 -13.39
N SER A 764 15.15 60.93 -12.46
CA SER A 764 16.44 61.05 -11.72
C SER A 764 16.59 59.86 -10.74
N LYS A 765 17.63 59.06 -10.91
CA LYS A 765 18.91 58.91 -10.16
C LYS A 765 18.69 58.62 -8.67
N SER A 766 19.03 57.43 -8.21
CA SER A 766 20.30 56.89 -7.72
C SER A 766 20.14 56.17 -6.37
N GLY A 767 20.86 55.10 -6.21
CA GLY A 767 21.14 54.54 -4.89
C GLY A 767 21.19 53.01 -4.82
N ALA A 768 22.23 52.43 -5.43
CA ALA A 768 22.61 51.06 -5.22
C ALA A 768 23.10 50.84 -3.82
N THR A 769 22.56 49.85 -3.11
CA THR A 769 23.29 49.16 -2.02
C THR A 769 23.12 47.67 -2.21
N ASP A 770 24.18 47.09 -2.71
CA ASP A 770 24.42 45.65 -2.71
C ASP A 770 24.33 45.07 -1.30
N LYS A 771 23.38 44.19 -1.04
CA LYS A 771 23.44 43.27 0.07
C LYS A 771 23.65 41.86 -0.49
N LYS A 772 24.94 41.45 -0.50
CA LYS A 772 25.35 40.05 -0.70
C LYS A 772 24.63 39.17 0.27
N LYS A 773 23.78 38.30 -0.22
CA LYS A 773 23.21 37.13 0.51
C LYS A 773 24.34 36.14 0.76
N LYS A 774 24.61 35.83 2.02
CA LYS A 774 25.52 34.75 2.43
C LYS A 774 24.82 33.42 2.22
N PRO A 775 25.55 32.36 1.86
CA PRO A 775 24.96 31.00 1.67
C PRO A 775 24.42 30.44 2.98
N PHE A 776 23.28 29.77 2.88
CA PHE A 776 22.47 29.18 3.96
C PHE A 776 23.24 28.20 4.87
N HIS A 777 24.31 27.58 4.39
CA HIS A 777 25.10 26.59 5.12
C HIS A 777 25.96 27.09 6.28
N LYS A 778 26.08 28.41 6.51
CA LYS A 778 26.85 28.94 7.64
C LYS A 778 26.06 29.19 8.94
N GLU A 779 24.73 29.10 8.92
CA GLU A 779 23.92 29.35 10.12
C GLU A 779 23.64 28.10 10.97
N VAL A 780 23.62 26.90 10.36
CA VAL A 780 23.35 25.63 11.07
C VAL A 780 24.51 25.23 11.98
N ALA A 781 25.75 25.51 11.59
CA ALA A 781 26.94 25.10 12.36
C ALA A 781 27.17 25.96 13.66
N LYS A 782 26.43 27.04 13.90
CA LYS A 782 26.57 27.87 15.08
C LYS A 782 25.61 27.56 16.24
N LYS A 783 24.56 26.75 15.99
CA LYS A 783 23.62 26.41 17.07
C LYS A 783 24.06 25.23 17.94
N ASP A 784 24.88 24.33 17.42
CA ASP A 784 25.32 23.14 18.18
C ASP A 784 26.51 23.39 19.14
N LYS A 785 27.24 24.51 19.00
CA LYS A 785 28.33 24.84 19.93
C LYS A 785 27.90 25.50 21.26
N LYS A 786 26.61 25.77 21.46
CA LYS A 786 26.10 26.41 22.69
C LYS A 786 25.44 25.44 23.67
N LYS A 787 25.37 24.13 23.34
CA LYS A 787 24.82 23.12 24.27
C LYS A 787 25.82 22.15 24.88
N ARG A 788 27.12 22.41 24.72
CA ARG A 788 28.18 21.71 25.49
C ARG A 788 29.12 22.72 26.13
N ARG A 789 28.67 23.31 27.22
CA ARG A 789 29.42 23.83 28.35
C ARG A 789 28.53 23.89 29.58
#